data_7a4ac4e304e8ea463d90772197f1fc0f
#
_entry.id   7a4ac4e304e8ea463d90772197f1fc0f
#
_cell.length_a   1.000
_cell.length_b   1.000
_cell.length_c   1.000
_cell.angle_alpha   90.00
_cell.angle_beta   90.00
_cell.angle_gamma   90.00
#
_symmetry.space_group_name_H-M   'P 1'
#
loop_
_entity.id
_entity.type
_entity.pdbx_description
1 polymer ?
#
loop_
_entity_poly.entity_id
_entity_poly.type
_entity_poly.pdbx_seq_one_letter_code
_entity_poly.pdbx_strand_id
1 'polypeptide(L)'
;MTVKIVSETARLARGNWRDIYQRLGVKIPENGKHGACPKCGGKDRFRMDDIDGEGTYFCNHCGNGDGLDLVKKVFSVNAYQAAEKVREVLSVMPVTNTPARKKDSKAANARPVNWQRIISQTTQGESRYLTNKGLTGYKQLLTTRELTAAGGKFPPDSLLLPIINTAGEITGIQLISPDGNKGVYSGSKFSGCFISVGDIPAETPERVIVSEGYATAVSVSLLADGWSVAAISKTNLKPAAEAIRAKWPEVPIVIAGDNDFTDGKPNDGKDKAISAAIAIKGRVSVPPGRFKADWDDYRRQFGLQRAREAFREELFDPLDTGTQTPAGFRLTSDFLWYDRAKSDEAGNGQTQQIKVCSPLRVTAITHDADGGSFGRLLEWEDSNGIKHRWAMPMKVIAGTGQDLREVLLDNGLHFIAVDGTGRQMLMNYISNCRPVRRVTCVEKTGWYGGSYVLSSEVIGGDAGSVIYQSARSSKDDFRVSGDSAEWMERTGRYCTGNSRLVFCVSLAFAAPLLRLLGIGGGGYHLKGESTDGKTTTMKVATSVCGGPDYWKTWRATGNALEEMALRCNDAPLMLDEISEVNGAEAAETAYMLGNGQGKARAKVSGGLRDAALWRLLFLSTGEVSIADHAAEAGKQRTGAGVGVRMVQIPSDTGKYGAFENLHGFSGGKEFAEYLEKSTAECHGAPFRDWLRWLTTDLNAVTERAGKLLKQYEKTLRPEGAGNQAGRIVDRFALLAVAGELATEAGLTGWEPGEAYKAARACLDAWINDRGHIANQEEADALNRVQRFITANQYTRFADWYDDKNRPSNAVGFRKVEKGNNTKETVMTFYIYASGWNEICGTYNAKKTADLCREKGWLKPGNDGKNSRMERLPEMGLKRVYVMSSDVIG
;
A
#
# COMPACT_ATOMS: atom_id res chain seq x y z
N MET A 1 -16.42 -14.69 -5.53
CA MET A 1 -17.20 -13.52 -5.98
C MET A 1 -18.24 -13.05 -4.96
N THR A 2 -19.10 -13.92 -4.47
CA THR A 2 -20.23 -13.57 -3.58
C THR A 2 -19.81 -12.87 -2.28
N VAL A 3 -18.79 -13.35 -1.57
CA VAL A 3 -18.32 -12.77 -0.29
C VAL A 3 -17.71 -11.36 -0.51
N LYS A 4 -17.02 -11.16 -1.61
CA LYS A 4 -16.39 -9.85 -1.95
C LYS A 4 -17.46 -8.76 -2.22
N ILE A 5 -18.55 -9.11 -2.88
CA ILE A 5 -19.66 -8.19 -3.17
C ILE A 5 -20.38 -7.80 -1.87
N VAL A 6 -20.61 -8.74 -0.97
CA VAL A 6 -21.27 -8.49 0.31
C VAL A 6 -20.44 -7.55 1.20
N SER A 7 -19.15 -7.82 1.36
CA SER A 7 -18.26 -6.98 2.17
C SER A 7 -18.04 -5.59 1.58
N GLU A 8 -17.94 -5.49 0.25
CA GLU A 8 -17.82 -4.20 -0.42
C GLU A 8 -19.10 -3.37 -0.28
N THR A 9 -20.26 -4.00 -0.39
CA THR A 9 -21.54 -3.32 -0.21
C THR A 9 -21.72 -2.83 1.22
N ALA A 10 -21.35 -3.63 2.22
CA ALA A 10 -21.39 -3.21 3.63
C ALA A 10 -20.50 -1.99 3.85
N ARG A 11 -19.31 -1.97 3.25
CA ARG A 11 -18.39 -0.83 3.32
C ARG A 11 -18.96 0.44 2.67
N LEU A 12 -19.58 0.33 1.51
CA LEU A 12 -20.20 1.46 0.80
C LEU A 12 -21.44 2.00 1.51
N ALA A 13 -22.19 1.12 2.18
CA ALA A 13 -23.39 1.47 2.94
C ALA A 13 -23.09 2.12 4.29
N ARG A 14 -21.85 2.06 4.75
CA ARG A 14 -21.43 2.53 6.07
C ARG A 14 -21.77 4.01 6.27
N GLY A 15 -22.45 4.31 7.39
CA GLY A 15 -22.93 5.65 7.73
C GLY A 15 -24.21 6.10 7.02
N ASN A 16 -24.74 5.33 6.07
CA ASN A 16 -25.94 5.69 5.28
C ASN A 16 -27.12 4.73 5.53
N TRP A 17 -27.06 3.87 6.54
CA TRP A 17 -28.04 2.81 6.74
C TRP A 17 -29.47 3.29 6.94
N ARG A 18 -29.67 4.45 7.58
CA ARG A 18 -31.02 5.00 7.77
C ARG A 18 -31.68 5.38 6.44
N ASP A 19 -30.93 6.07 5.59
CA ASP A 19 -31.40 6.50 4.27
C ASP A 19 -31.62 5.29 3.35
N ILE A 20 -30.75 4.28 3.47
CA ILE A 20 -30.91 3.01 2.76
C ILE A 20 -32.20 2.31 3.20
N TYR A 21 -32.46 2.19 4.51
CA TYR A 21 -33.68 1.58 5.00
C TYR A 21 -34.93 2.35 4.58
N GLN A 22 -34.90 3.66 4.66
CA GLN A 22 -36.02 4.49 4.22
C GLN A 22 -36.34 4.26 2.72
N ARG A 23 -35.31 4.20 1.87
CA ARG A 23 -35.49 3.94 0.42
C ARG A 23 -35.90 2.49 0.12
N LEU A 24 -35.51 1.55 0.94
CA LEU A 24 -35.97 0.17 0.88
C LEU A 24 -37.35 -0.03 1.48
N GLY A 25 -38.01 1.03 2.00
CA GLY A 25 -39.30 0.95 2.63
C GLY A 25 -39.31 0.30 4.01
N VAL A 26 -38.16 0.15 4.65
CA VAL A 26 -38.00 -0.43 5.98
C VAL A 26 -38.17 0.65 7.05
N LYS A 27 -39.28 0.58 7.78
CA LYS A 27 -39.56 1.56 8.87
C LYS A 27 -38.76 1.20 10.11
N ILE A 28 -37.88 2.10 10.55
CA ILE A 28 -37.07 1.96 11.76
C ILE A 28 -37.38 3.10 12.75
N PRO A 29 -37.31 2.86 14.07
CA PRO A 29 -37.52 3.90 15.09
C PRO A 29 -36.49 5.01 14.99
N GLU A 30 -36.81 6.17 15.54
CA GLU A 30 -35.88 7.28 15.68
C GLU A 30 -34.65 6.89 16.51
N ASN A 31 -33.54 7.62 16.34
CA ASN A 31 -32.29 7.34 17.04
C ASN A 31 -32.46 7.19 18.56
N GLY A 32 -31.99 6.05 19.07
CA GLY A 32 -31.99 5.74 20.50
C GLY A 32 -33.35 5.39 21.10
N LYS A 33 -34.43 5.39 20.28
CA LYS A 33 -35.76 4.97 20.73
C LYS A 33 -36.01 3.49 20.39
N HIS A 34 -36.74 2.83 21.29
CA HIS A 34 -37.30 1.51 21.06
C HIS A 34 -38.60 1.63 20.23
N GLY A 35 -38.87 0.62 19.43
CA GLY A 35 -40.07 0.58 18.62
C GLY A 35 -40.39 -0.80 18.03
N ALA A 36 -41.33 -0.83 17.10
CA ALA A 36 -41.70 -2.06 16.40
C ALA A 36 -40.53 -2.58 15.55
N CYS A 37 -40.30 -3.90 15.60
CA CYS A 37 -39.29 -4.52 14.76
C CYS A 37 -39.80 -4.61 13.30
N PRO A 38 -38.98 -4.17 12.33
CA PRO A 38 -39.36 -4.22 10.90
C PRO A 38 -39.65 -5.64 10.39
N LYS A 39 -39.13 -6.69 11.06
CA LYS A 39 -39.34 -8.10 10.67
C LYS A 39 -40.47 -8.76 11.46
N CYS A 40 -40.45 -8.67 12.80
CA CYS A 40 -41.37 -9.45 13.65
C CYS A 40 -42.44 -8.61 14.36
N GLY A 41 -42.50 -7.29 14.11
CA GLY A 41 -43.47 -6.37 14.72
C GLY A 41 -43.22 -6.14 16.22
N GLY A 42 -44.32 -5.99 16.98
CA GLY A 42 -44.29 -5.66 18.42
C GLY A 42 -44.21 -4.16 18.64
N LYS A 43 -44.39 -3.69 19.91
CA LYS A 43 -44.45 -2.27 20.18
C LYS A 43 -43.08 -1.65 20.57
N ASP A 44 -42.20 -2.44 21.22
CA ASP A 44 -40.99 -1.91 21.86
C ASP A 44 -39.82 -2.91 21.87
N ARG A 45 -39.65 -3.63 20.76
CA ARG A 45 -38.70 -4.75 20.69
C ARG A 45 -37.40 -4.43 19.99
N PHE A 46 -37.39 -3.40 19.16
CA PHE A 46 -36.33 -3.10 18.23
C PHE A 46 -35.73 -1.72 18.51
N ARG A 47 -34.43 -1.62 18.49
CA ARG A 47 -33.72 -0.35 18.40
C ARG A 47 -32.56 -0.48 17.39
N MET A 48 -32.26 0.61 16.73
CA MET A 48 -31.09 0.74 15.88
C MET A 48 -29.99 1.49 16.63
N ASP A 49 -28.87 0.84 16.84
CA ASP A 49 -27.72 1.39 17.57
C ASP A 49 -26.74 2.09 16.62
N ASP A 50 -26.67 1.62 15.35
CA ASP A 50 -25.80 2.11 14.27
C ASP A 50 -24.35 2.35 14.74
N ILE A 51 -23.81 1.38 15.48
CA ILE A 51 -22.45 1.45 16.03
C ILE A 51 -21.48 1.51 14.85
N ASP A 52 -20.58 2.49 14.86
CA ASP A 52 -19.57 2.75 13.84
C ASP A 52 -20.14 2.94 12.41
N GLY A 53 -21.44 3.26 12.29
CA GLY A 53 -22.10 3.43 11.01
C GLY A 53 -22.39 2.11 10.28
N GLU A 54 -22.34 0.97 10.96
CA GLU A 54 -22.54 -0.36 10.38
C GLU A 54 -24.01 -0.80 10.33
N GLY A 55 -24.94 0.07 10.73
CA GLY A 55 -26.37 -0.25 10.73
C GLY A 55 -26.76 -1.26 11.78
N THR A 56 -25.98 -1.37 12.85
CA THR A 56 -26.20 -2.35 13.92
C THR A 56 -27.53 -2.11 14.63
N TYR A 57 -28.21 -3.20 14.96
CA TYR A 57 -29.51 -3.18 15.63
C TYR A 57 -29.64 -4.30 16.66
N PHE A 58 -30.59 -4.13 17.54
CA PHE A 58 -31.01 -5.14 18.52
C PHE A 58 -32.52 -5.32 18.52
N CYS A 59 -32.97 -6.57 18.53
CA CYS A 59 -34.37 -6.94 18.69
C CYS A 59 -34.50 -8.09 19.69
N ASN A 60 -35.33 -7.94 20.71
CA ASN A 60 -35.54 -8.95 21.76
C ASN A 60 -36.07 -10.32 21.25
N HIS A 61 -36.58 -10.35 20.01
CA HIS A 61 -37.14 -11.57 19.43
C HIS A 61 -36.30 -12.08 18.24
N CYS A 62 -35.81 -11.19 17.36
CA CYS A 62 -35.06 -11.56 16.17
C CYS A 62 -33.52 -11.59 16.40
N GLY A 63 -33.03 -11.19 17.60
CA GLY A 63 -31.61 -11.05 17.90
C GLY A 63 -31.01 -9.76 17.33
N ASN A 64 -29.70 -9.67 17.37
CA ASN A 64 -28.91 -8.56 16.86
C ASN A 64 -28.35 -8.85 15.47
N GLY A 65 -27.74 -7.85 14.84
CA GLY A 65 -27.07 -7.96 13.56
C GLY A 65 -26.60 -6.59 13.05
N ASP A 66 -25.98 -6.59 11.88
CA ASP A 66 -25.58 -5.40 11.15
C ASP A 66 -26.64 -4.96 10.12
N GLY A 67 -26.30 -3.93 9.35
CA GLY A 67 -27.22 -3.36 8.36
C GLY A 67 -27.65 -4.34 7.27
N LEU A 68 -26.74 -5.16 6.78
CA LEU A 68 -27.09 -6.19 5.79
C LEU A 68 -27.91 -7.33 6.41
N ASP A 69 -27.63 -7.69 7.66
CA ASP A 69 -28.41 -8.71 8.38
C ASP A 69 -29.86 -8.27 8.58
N LEU A 70 -30.12 -6.99 8.82
CA LEU A 70 -31.48 -6.50 8.90
C LEU A 70 -32.20 -6.62 7.53
N VAL A 71 -31.53 -6.23 6.44
CA VAL A 71 -32.08 -6.35 5.09
C VAL A 71 -32.37 -7.82 4.76
N LYS A 72 -31.45 -8.75 5.06
CA LYS A 72 -31.68 -10.19 4.93
C LYS A 72 -32.92 -10.66 5.65
N LYS A 73 -33.08 -10.28 6.91
CA LYS A 73 -34.19 -10.70 7.77
C LYS A 73 -35.52 -10.11 7.31
N VAL A 74 -35.56 -8.82 6.97
CA VAL A 74 -36.80 -8.14 6.55
C VAL A 74 -37.29 -8.70 5.24
N PHE A 75 -36.42 -8.83 4.24
CA PHE A 75 -36.82 -9.30 2.90
C PHE A 75 -36.76 -10.83 2.74
N SER A 76 -36.30 -11.56 3.76
CA SER A 76 -36.17 -13.05 3.72
C SER A 76 -35.31 -13.53 2.54
N VAL A 77 -34.17 -12.82 2.30
CA VAL A 77 -33.25 -13.07 1.20
C VAL A 77 -31.87 -13.52 1.73
N ASN A 78 -31.04 -14.10 0.85
CA ASN A 78 -29.66 -14.44 1.21
C ASN A 78 -28.75 -13.19 1.24
N ALA A 79 -27.50 -13.34 1.71
CA ALA A 79 -26.57 -12.24 1.88
C ALA A 79 -26.22 -11.53 0.56
N TYR A 80 -26.14 -12.26 -0.53
CA TYR A 80 -25.87 -11.70 -1.86
C TYR A 80 -27.04 -10.84 -2.35
N GLN A 81 -28.26 -11.36 -2.28
CA GLN A 81 -29.47 -10.65 -2.67
C GLN A 81 -29.73 -9.40 -1.79
N ALA A 82 -29.39 -9.48 -0.51
CA ALA A 82 -29.44 -8.30 0.37
C ALA A 82 -28.45 -7.24 -0.07
N ALA A 83 -27.22 -7.64 -0.41
CA ALA A 83 -26.21 -6.72 -0.93
C ALA A 83 -26.62 -6.11 -2.27
N GLU A 84 -27.24 -6.86 -3.19
CA GLU A 84 -27.77 -6.31 -4.44
C GLU A 84 -28.81 -5.23 -4.20
N LYS A 85 -29.81 -5.49 -3.34
CA LYS A 85 -30.83 -4.49 -2.97
C LYS A 85 -30.23 -3.20 -2.40
N VAL A 86 -29.21 -3.34 -1.57
CA VAL A 86 -28.50 -2.19 -1.00
C VAL A 86 -27.70 -1.45 -2.07
N ARG A 87 -27.07 -2.14 -3.01
CA ARG A 87 -26.33 -1.54 -4.13
C ARG A 87 -27.23 -0.77 -5.08
N GLU A 88 -28.42 -1.27 -5.38
CA GLU A 88 -29.42 -0.56 -6.18
C GLU A 88 -29.76 0.80 -5.53
N VAL A 89 -29.96 0.82 -4.22
CA VAL A 89 -30.22 2.06 -3.50
C VAL A 89 -29.00 3.00 -3.51
N LEU A 90 -27.79 2.46 -3.28
CA LEU A 90 -26.56 3.24 -3.27
C LEU A 90 -26.26 3.86 -4.66
N SER A 91 -26.64 3.20 -5.76
CA SER A 91 -26.38 3.70 -7.11
C SER A 91 -27.21 4.94 -7.48
N VAL A 92 -28.32 5.19 -6.80
CA VAL A 92 -29.21 6.36 -6.99
C VAL A 92 -29.11 7.37 -5.85
N MET A 93 -28.25 7.15 -4.87
CA MET A 93 -27.98 8.13 -3.82
C MET A 93 -26.96 9.16 -4.33
N PRO A 94 -27.20 10.46 -4.14
CA PRO A 94 -26.14 11.44 -4.38
C PRO A 94 -24.96 11.15 -3.48
N VAL A 95 -23.75 11.23 -4.01
CA VAL A 95 -22.51 11.08 -3.22
C VAL A 95 -22.44 12.26 -2.26
N THR A 96 -23.11 12.16 -1.15
CA THR A 96 -22.89 13.06 -0.04
C THR A 96 -21.73 12.48 0.76
N ASN A 97 -20.56 13.05 0.55
CA ASN A 97 -19.46 12.98 1.50
C ASN A 97 -19.89 13.72 2.78
N THR A 98 -20.79 13.16 3.52
CA THR A 98 -21.03 13.59 4.88
C THR A 98 -19.98 12.83 5.69
N PRO A 99 -18.98 13.51 6.25
CA PRO A 99 -18.07 12.85 7.19
C PRO A 99 -18.96 12.26 8.28
N ALA A 100 -18.72 10.99 8.59
CA ALA A 100 -19.31 10.35 9.75
C ALA A 100 -19.19 11.35 10.89
N ARG A 101 -20.31 11.81 11.41
CA ARG A 101 -20.34 12.69 12.58
C ARG A 101 -19.65 11.88 13.66
N LYS A 102 -18.34 12.10 13.84
CA LYS A 102 -17.68 11.75 15.08
C LYS A 102 -18.61 12.32 16.13
N LYS A 103 -19.21 11.45 16.94
CA LYS A 103 -19.69 11.91 18.23
C LYS A 103 -18.50 12.65 18.80
N ASP A 104 -18.60 13.96 18.83
CA ASP A 104 -17.71 14.73 19.68
C ASP A 104 -17.68 13.97 20.97
N SER A 105 -16.56 13.32 21.19
CA SER A 105 -16.31 12.71 22.46
C SER A 105 -16.43 13.86 23.44
N LYS A 106 -17.43 13.83 24.33
CA LYS A 106 -17.43 14.60 25.56
C LYS A 106 -16.18 14.27 26.40
N ALA A 107 -15.11 13.86 25.77
CA ALA A 107 -13.82 13.56 26.37
C ALA A 107 -12.90 14.78 26.48
N ALA A 108 -13.23 15.90 25.84
CA ALA A 108 -12.43 17.13 25.97
C ALA A 108 -12.62 17.88 27.31
N ASN A 109 -13.59 17.46 28.15
CA ASN A 109 -13.80 18.05 29.51
C ASN A 109 -14.04 16.99 30.60
N ALA A 110 -13.79 15.70 30.36
CA ALA A 110 -13.78 14.72 31.43
C ALA A 110 -12.52 14.96 32.28
N ARG A 111 -12.69 15.40 33.49
CA ARG A 111 -11.59 15.44 34.49
C ARG A 111 -10.91 14.07 34.48
N PRO A 112 -9.58 14.00 34.44
CA PRO A 112 -8.85 12.72 34.47
C PRO A 112 -9.36 11.89 35.66
N VAL A 113 -9.69 10.62 35.39
CA VAL A 113 -10.18 9.72 36.44
C VAL A 113 -9.04 9.48 37.42
N ASN A 114 -9.29 9.77 38.70
CA ASN A 114 -8.31 9.49 39.74
C ASN A 114 -8.45 8.03 40.18
N TRP A 115 -7.65 7.14 39.52
CA TRP A 115 -7.65 5.70 39.78
C TRP A 115 -7.29 5.37 41.23
N GLN A 116 -6.34 6.08 41.82
CA GLN A 116 -5.92 5.90 43.20
C GLN A 116 -7.07 6.09 44.20
N ARG A 117 -7.94 7.09 43.93
CA ARG A 117 -9.15 7.32 44.76
C ARG A 117 -10.14 6.17 44.66
N ILE A 118 -10.28 5.51 43.53
CA ILE A 118 -11.19 4.36 43.40
C ILE A 118 -10.59 3.16 44.13
N ILE A 119 -9.29 2.91 43.94
CA ILE A 119 -8.56 1.83 44.60
C ILE A 119 -8.54 2.00 46.13
N SER A 120 -8.35 3.21 46.65
CA SER A 120 -8.36 3.46 48.11
C SER A 120 -9.72 3.18 48.78
N GLN A 121 -10.78 3.01 47.98
CA GLN A 121 -12.13 2.65 48.46
C GLN A 121 -12.42 1.15 48.32
N THR A 122 -11.40 0.30 48.26
CA THR A 122 -11.52 -1.17 48.20
C THR A 122 -11.06 -1.79 49.51
N THR A 123 -11.45 -3.04 49.74
CA THR A 123 -10.92 -3.88 50.81
C THR A 123 -10.11 -5.01 50.21
N GLN A 124 -9.14 -5.53 50.96
CA GLN A 124 -8.42 -6.74 50.58
C GLN A 124 -9.14 -7.99 51.07
N GLY A 125 -9.39 -8.94 50.18
CA GLY A 125 -10.04 -10.20 50.50
C GLY A 125 -9.95 -11.24 49.41
N GLU A 126 -10.46 -12.43 49.64
CA GLU A 126 -10.58 -13.46 48.65
C GLU A 126 -11.80 -13.20 47.74
N SER A 127 -11.58 -13.18 46.44
CA SER A 127 -12.65 -12.95 45.48
C SER A 127 -13.52 -14.21 45.33
N ARG A 128 -14.83 -14.07 45.55
CA ARG A 128 -15.78 -15.16 45.32
C ARG A 128 -15.71 -15.70 43.86
N TYR A 129 -15.43 -14.83 42.90
CA TYR A 129 -15.22 -15.24 41.51
C TYR A 129 -14.05 -16.21 41.37
N LEU A 130 -12.90 -15.93 41.98
CA LEU A 130 -11.73 -16.80 41.94
C LEU A 130 -11.94 -18.09 42.78
N THR A 131 -12.54 -17.95 43.96
CA THR A 131 -12.87 -19.09 44.83
C THR A 131 -13.78 -20.10 44.12
N ASN A 132 -14.80 -19.62 43.40
CA ASN A 132 -15.68 -20.47 42.56
C ASN A 132 -14.93 -21.21 41.45
N LYS A 133 -13.77 -20.73 41.05
CA LYS A 133 -12.87 -21.36 40.09
C LYS A 133 -11.78 -22.23 40.73
N GLY A 134 -11.84 -22.41 42.04
CA GLY A 134 -10.83 -23.16 42.78
C GLY A 134 -9.46 -22.47 42.87
N LEU A 135 -9.46 -21.14 42.75
CA LEU A 135 -8.28 -20.29 42.88
C LEU A 135 -8.36 -19.55 44.26
N THR A 136 -7.96 -20.25 45.31
CA THR A 136 -8.02 -19.76 46.71
C THR A 136 -6.64 -19.26 47.18
N GLY A 137 -6.61 -18.48 48.24
CA GLY A 137 -5.37 -17.95 48.83
C GLY A 137 -4.87 -16.66 48.20
N TYR A 138 -5.54 -16.13 47.17
CA TYR A 138 -5.18 -14.88 46.55
C TYR A 138 -5.96 -13.72 47.18
N LYS A 139 -5.29 -12.86 47.97
CA LYS A 139 -5.88 -11.60 48.45
C LYS A 139 -5.91 -10.59 47.32
N GLN A 140 -7.08 -10.08 46.99
CA GLN A 140 -7.36 -9.16 45.92
C GLN A 140 -8.11 -7.92 46.38
N LEU A 141 -8.16 -6.89 45.56
CA LEU A 141 -8.96 -5.69 45.84
C LEU A 141 -10.43 -5.97 45.51
N LEU A 142 -11.29 -5.78 46.50
CA LEU A 142 -12.75 -5.97 46.41
C LEU A 142 -13.46 -4.64 46.57
N THR A 143 -14.51 -4.39 45.80
CA THR A 143 -15.32 -3.18 45.87
C THR A 143 -16.13 -3.18 47.16
N THR A 144 -16.20 -2.05 47.87
CA THR A 144 -17.02 -1.87 49.07
C THR A 144 -18.43 -1.38 48.77
N ARG A 145 -18.67 -0.98 47.52
CA ARG A 145 -19.96 -0.47 47.01
C ARG A 145 -20.20 -0.87 45.57
N GLU A 146 -21.44 -0.69 45.10
CA GLU A 146 -21.77 -0.88 43.68
C GLU A 146 -21.01 0.14 42.83
N LEU A 147 -20.38 -0.34 41.76
CA LEU A 147 -19.74 0.46 40.74
C LEU A 147 -20.37 0.17 39.35
N THR A 148 -20.44 1.20 38.53
CA THR A 148 -20.92 1.04 37.11
C THR A 148 -19.73 1.07 36.15
N ALA A 149 -19.67 0.07 35.28
CA ALA A 149 -18.66 -0.03 34.24
C ALA A 149 -19.31 -0.50 32.92
N ALA A 150 -18.51 -0.60 31.83
CA ALA A 150 -18.98 -1.27 30.62
C ALA A 150 -19.42 -2.70 31.00
N GLY A 151 -20.60 -3.13 30.57
CA GLY A 151 -21.18 -4.42 30.95
C GLY A 151 -22.20 -4.34 32.12
N GLY A 152 -22.42 -3.19 32.73
CA GLY A 152 -23.48 -2.96 33.71
C GLY A 152 -23.02 -2.54 35.09
N LYS A 153 -23.80 -2.94 36.09
CA LYS A 153 -23.55 -2.66 37.51
C LYS A 153 -22.82 -3.82 38.17
N PHE A 154 -21.81 -3.49 38.96
CA PHE A 154 -20.97 -4.43 39.71
C PHE A 154 -21.23 -4.24 41.20
N PRO A 155 -21.79 -5.27 41.89
CA PRO A 155 -22.16 -5.16 43.29
C PRO A 155 -20.91 -5.03 44.21
N PRO A 156 -21.08 -4.72 45.50
CA PRO A 156 -20.01 -4.90 46.48
C PRO A 156 -19.39 -6.31 46.38
N ASP A 157 -18.18 -6.46 46.83
CA ASP A 157 -17.35 -7.68 46.73
C ASP A 157 -17.03 -8.09 45.28
N SER A 158 -17.26 -7.22 44.31
CA SER A 158 -16.71 -7.40 42.95
C SER A 158 -15.19 -7.25 42.98
N LEU A 159 -14.51 -8.11 42.24
CA LEU A 159 -13.06 -8.06 42.06
C LEU A 159 -12.69 -6.82 41.27
N LEU A 160 -11.80 -6.01 41.80
CA LEU A 160 -11.26 -4.81 41.16
C LEU A 160 -9.81 -5.06 40.74
N LEU A 161 -9.52 -4.95 39.47
CA LEU A 161 -8.23 -5.23 38.86
C LEU A 161 -7.66 -3.96 38.21
N PRO A 162 -6.55 -3.41 38.73
CA PRO A 162 -5.87 -2.30 38.10
C PRO A 162 -5.27 -2.72 36.75
N ILE A 163 -5.52 -1.92 35.73
CA ILE A 163 -4.90 -2.04 34.41
C ILE A 163 -3.68 -1.13 34.43
N ILE A 164 -2.52 -1.69 34.10
CA ILE A 164 -1.24 -1.00 34.15
C ILE A 164 -0.53 -1.03 32.77
N ASN A 165 0.28 -0.02 32.53
CA ASN A 165 1.24 -0.01 31.43
C ASN A 165 2.59 -0.63 31.85
N THR A 166 3.54 -0.72 30.94
CA THR A 166 4.89 -1.27 31.20
C THR A 166 5.75 -0.41 32.15
N ALA A 167 5.34 0.83 32.43
CA ALA A 167 5.97 1.66 33.46
C ALA A 167 5.36 1.44 34.86
N GLY A 168 4.33 0.58 35.00
CA GLY A 168 3.63 0.34 36.23
C GLY A 168 2.56 1.39 36.58
N GLU A 169 2.26 2.32 35.68
CA GLU A 169 1.26 3.34 35.89
C GLU A 169 -0.16 2.79 35.67
N ILE A 170 -1.10 3.13 36.55
CA ILE A 170 -2.48 2.69 36.44
C ILE A 170 -3.18 3.51 35.35
N THR A 171 -3.62 2.83 34.30
CA THR A 171 -4.29 3.42 33.13
C THR A 171 -5.79 3.15 33.10
N GLY A 172 -6.26 2.26 33.97
CA GLY A 172 -7.66 1.87 34.05
C GLY A 172 -7.96 0.85 35.14
N ILE A 173 -9.20 0.38 35.12
CA ILE A 173 -9.69 -0.65 36.04
C ILE A 173 -10.61 -1.61 35.30
N GLN A 174 -10.42 -2.90 35.50
CA GLN A 174 -11.39 -3.94 35.17
C GLN A 174 -12.13 -4.39 36.40
N LEU A 175 -13.45 -4.59 36.30
CA LEU A 175 -14.29 -5.16 37.34
C LEU A 175 -14.76 -6.55 36.93
N ILE A 176 -14.78 -7.49 37.87
CA ILE A 176 -15.40 -8.80 37.72
C ILE A 176 -16.34 -9.05 38.89
N SER A 177 -17.64 -9.26 38.59
CA SER A 177 -18.61 -9.56 39.62
C SER A 177 -18.42 -10.95 40.25
N PRO A 178 -18.96 -11.24 41.43
CA PRO A 178 -18.93 -12.58 42.02
C PRO A 178 -19.46 -13.69 41.08
N ASP A 179 -20.39 -13.35 40.17
CA ASP A 179 -20.99 -14.24 39.20
C ASP A 179 -20.20 -14.32 37.86
N GLY A 180 -19.08 -13.59 37.77
CA GLY A 180 -18.17 -13.65 36.60
C GLY A 180 -18.47 -12.68 35.47
N ASN A 181 -19.43 -11.73 35.62
CA ASN A 181 -19.61 -10.65 34.65
C ASN A 181 -18.40 -9.71 34.69
N LYS A 182 -17.90 -9.34 33.50
CA LYS A 182 -16.67 -8.56 33.32
C LYS A 182 -16.97 -7.21 32.70
N GLY A 183 -16.36 -6.15 33.23
CA GLY A 183 -16.49 -4.82 32.65
C GLY A 183 -15.26 -3.96 32.89
N VAL A 184 -15.00 -3.04 31.94
CA VAL A 184 -13.93 -2.06 32.05
C VAL A 184 -14.52 -0.72 32.46
N TYR A 185 -13.95 -0.08 33.48
CA TYR A 185 -14.41 1.19 34.00
C TYR A 185 -14.28 2.31 32.97
N SER A 186 -15.25 3.20 32.89
CA SER A 186 -15.27 4.28 31.91
C SER A 186 -14.04 5.19 32.04
N GLY A 187 -13.41 5.51 30.94
CA GLY A 187 -12.15 6.29 30.88
C GLY A 187 -10.86 5.48 31.01
N SER A 188 -10.95 4.14 31.17
CA SER A 188 -9.77 3.27 31.16
C SER A 188 -9.15 3.20 29.76
N LYS A 189 -7.81 3.24 29.71
CA LYS A 189 -7.02 2.97 28.52
C LYS A 189 -6.32 1.61 28.71
N PHE A 190 -6.58 0.65 27.84
CA PHE A 190 -6.05 -0.71 28.00
C PHE A 190 -5.30 -1.27 26.78
N SER A 191 -5.29 -0.56 25.64
CA SER A 191 -4.48 -1.00 24.48
C SER A 191 -2.99 -0.97 24.86
N GLY A 192 -2.31 -2.10 24.71
CA GLY A 192 -0.91 -2.26 25.13
C GLY A 192 -0.68 -2.35 26.65
N CYS A 193 -1.76 -2.33 27.43
CA CYS A 193 -1.72 -2.45 28.90
C CYS A 193 -2.20 -3.84 29.32
N PHE A 194 -1.96 -4.20 30.58
CA PHE A 194 -2.28 -5.52 31.12
C PHE A 194 -2.61 -5.45 32.61
N ILE A 195 -3.08 -6.56 33.17
CA ILE A 195 -3.29 -6.76 34.61
C ILE A 195 -2.25 -7.75 35.11
N SER A 196 -1.52 -7.40 36.16
CA SER A 196 -0.53 -8.30 36.79
C SER A 196 -1.18 -9.33 37.69
N VAL A 197 -0.68 -10.55 37.67
CA VAL A 197 -0.92 -11.55 38.71
C VAL A 197 0.17 -11.39 39.78
N GLY A 198 -0.19 -10.89 40.94
CA GLY A 198 0.77 -10.50 41.97
C GLY A 198 1.46 -9.16 41.71
N ASP A 199 2.56 -8.93 42.39
CA ASP A 199 3.33 -7.70 42.27
C ASP A 199 4.08 -7.62 40.92
N ILE A 200 4.29 -6.38 40.47
CA ILE A 200 5.15 -6.16 39.28
C ILE A 200 6.58 -6.45 39.68
N PRO A 201 7.31 -7.28 38.93
CA PRO A 201 8.72 -7.57 39.22
C PRO A 201 9.56 -6.30 39.30
N ALA A 202 10.31 -6.11 40.36
CA ALA A 202 11.25 -5.00 40.50
C ALA A 202 12.47 -5.15 39.57
N GLU A 203 12.83 -6.38 39.28
CA GLU A 203 13.90 -6.75 38.34
C GLU A 203 13.32 -7.34 37.05
N THR A 204 14.18 -7.54 36.04
CA THR A 204 13.82 -8.22 34.80
C THR A 204 13.30 -9.62 35.09
N PRO A 205 12.05 -9.96 34.73
CA PRO A 205 11.52 -11.30 34.98
C PRO A 205 12.23 -12.35 34.13
N GLU A 206 12.43 -13.54 34.66
CA GLU A 206 13.03 -14.67 33.92
C GLU A 206 12.16 -15.11 32.75
N ARG A 207 10.84 -14.96 32.86
CA ARG A 207 9.85 -15.28 31.86
C ARG A 207 8.58 -14.48 32.10
N VAL A 208 7.89 -14.10 31.03
CA VAL A 208 6.55 -13.50 31.08
C VAL A 208 5.55 -14.42 30.39
N ILE A 209 4.38 -14.63 31.01
CA ILE A 209 3.28 -15.40 30.42
C ILE A 209 2.06 -14.49 30.27
N VAL A 210 1.59 -14.35 29.05
CA VAL A 210 0.47 -13.46 28.69
C VAL A 210 -0.75 -14.30 28.37
N SER A 211 -1.84 -14.08 29.09
CA SER A 211 -3.15 -14.73 28.87
C SER A 211 -4.21 -13.71 28.47
N GLU A 212 -5.34 -14.14 27.92
CA GLU A 212 -6.46 -13.24 27.63
C GLU A 212 -7.11 -12.72 28.91
N GLY A 213 -7.56 -13.61 29.78
CA GLY A 213 -8.35 -13.33 30.96
C GLY A 213 -7.57 -13.47 32.28
N TYR A 214 -8.05 -12.75 33.32
CA TYR A 214 -7.37 -12.74 34.62
C TYR A 214 -7.38 -14.11 35.33
N ALA A 215 -8.51 -14.84 35.34
CA ALA A 215 -8.54 -16.16 35.94
C ALA A 215 -7.63 -17.16 35.21
N THR A 216 -7.53 -17.05 33.89
CA THR A 216 -6.60 -17.84 33.09
C THR A 216 -5.16 -17.50 33.46
N ALA A 217 -4.82 -16.20 33.62
CA ALA A 217 -3.50 -15.77 34.05
C ALA A 217 -3.12 -16.29 35.44
N VAL A 218 -4.06 -16.26 36.41
CA VAL A 218 -3.87 -16.85 37.75
C VAL A 218 -3.69 -18.37 37.64
N SER A 219 -4.48 -19.07 36.84
CA SER A 219 -4.31 -20.50 36.63
C SER A 219 -2.95 -20.84 36.02
N VAL A 220 -2.52 -20.09 35.01
CA VAL A 220 -1.24 -20.31 34.33
C VAL A 220 -0.05 -20.07 35.29
N SER A 221 -0.15 -19.15 36.24
CA SER A 221 0.91 -18.97 37.27
C SER A 221 1.09 -20.19 38.16
N LEU A 222 0.09 -21.10 38.21
CA LEU A 222 0.19 -22.39 38.87
C LEU A 222 0.77 -23.49 37.95
N LEU A 223 0.71 -23.28 36.63
CA LEU A 223 1.13 -24.31 35.65
C LEU A 223 2.60 -24.18 35.26
N ALA A 224 3.13 -22.95 35.26
CA ALA A 224 4.49 -22.67 34.82
C ALA A 224 5.11 -21.51 35.60
N ASP A 225 6.42 -21.56 35.77
CA ASP A 225 7.20 -20.50 36.42
C ASP A 225 7.28 -19.28 35.50
N GLY A 226 7.17 -18.10 36.07
CA GLY A 226 7.26 -16.82 35.39
C GLY A 226 6.22 -15.82 35.85
N TRP A 227 6.40 -14.57 35.44
CA TRP A 227 5.42 -13.51 35.74
C TRP A 227 4.21 -13.61 34.79
N SER A 228 3.04 -13.85 35.34
CA SER A 228 1.78 -13.99 34.58
C SER A 228 1.01 -12.67 34.53
N VAL A 229 0.52 -12.32 33.36
CA VAL A 229 -0.28 -11.14 33.10
C VAL A 229 -1.52 -11.45 32.25
N ALA A 230 -2.59 -10.66 32.41
CA ALA A 230 -3.79 -10.76 31.63
C ALA A 230 -3.93 -9.57 30.67
N ALA A 231 -4.14 -9.83 29.41
CA ALA A 231 -4.33 -8.81 28.35
C ALA A 231 -5.76 -8.24 28.28
N ILE A 232 -6.67 -8.69 29.13
CA ILE A 232 -8.05 -8.20 29.29
C ILE A 232 -8.99 -8.68 28.18
N SER A 233 -8.52 -8.76 26.94
CA SER A 233 -9.31 -9.18 25.79
C SER A 233 -8.43 -9.77 24.66
N LYS A 234 -9.05 -10.56 23.80
CA LYS A 234 -8.39 -11.14 22.60
C LYS A 234 -7.73 -10.09 21.72
N THR A 235 -8.37 -8.94 21.53
CA THR A 235 -7.88 -7.87 20.65
C THR A 235 -6.68 -7.14 21.24
N ASN A 236 -6.51 -7.20 22.56
CA ASN A 236 -5.37 -6.59 23.25
C ASN A 236 -4.22 -7.58 23.54
N LEU A 237 -4.38 -8.85 23.20
CA LEU A 237 -3.35 -9.88 23.45
C LEU A 237 -2.02 -9.54 22.74
N LYS A 238 -2.08 -9.22 21.46
CA LYS A 238 -0.91 -8.79 20.66
C LYS A 238 -0.35 -7.45 21.13
N PRO A 239 -1.12 -6.35 21.25
CA PRO A 239 -0.61 -5.07 21.74
C PRO A 239 0.05 -5.16 23.13
N ALA A 240 -0.53 -5.92 24.06
CA ALA A 240 0.06 -6.11 25.39
C ALA A 240 1.39 -6.88 25.31
N ALA A 241 1.45 -7.93 24.51
CA ALA A 241 2.66 -8.71 24.31
C ALA A 241 3.77 -7.87 23.64
N GLU A 242 3.44 -7.04 22.63
CA GLU A 242 4.37 -6.12 21.98
C GLU A 242 4.91 -5.06 22.95
N ALA A 243 4.07 -4.49 23.79
CA ALA A 243 4.49 -3.55 24.81
C ALA A 243 5.46 -4.17 25.84
N ILE A 244 5.18 -5.42 26.25
CA ILE A 244 6.05 -6.19 27.15
C ILE A 244 7.39 -6.52 26.46
N ARG A 245 7.37 -6.93 25.21
CA ARG A 245 8.58 -7.19 24.41
C ARG A 245 9.43 -5.94 24.24
N ALA A 246 8.82 -4.79 23.98
CA ALA A 246 9.53 -3.52 23.87
C ALA A 246 10.21 -3.12 25.18
N LYS A 247 9.60 -3.42 26.33
CA LYS A 247 10.20 -3.17 27.64
C LYS A 247 11.33 -4.12 27.98
N TRP A 248 11.20 -5.41 27.63
CA TRP A 248 12.18 -6.46 27.91
C TRP A 248 12.49 -7.24 26.62
N PRO A 249 13.42 -6.76 25.78
CA PRO A 249 13.70 -7.33 24.46
C PRO A 249 14.14 -8.80 24.47
N GLU A 250 14.86 -9.24 25.52
CA GLU A 250 15.47 -10.56 25.59
C GLU A 250 14.69 -11.56 26.47
N VAL A 251 13.68 -11.12 27.19
CA VAL A 251 12.94 -11.99 28.10
C VAL A 251 12.09 -12.99 27.34
N PRO A 252 12.13 -14.29 27.67
CA PRO A 252 11.24 -15.28 27.09
C PRO A 252 9.77 -14.95 27.38
N ILE A 253 8.96 -14.82 26.33
CA ILE A 253 7.51 -14.55 26.46
C ILE A 253 6.74 -15.75 25.93
N VAL A 254 5.76 -16.21 26.71
CA VAL A 254 4.81 -17.27 26.32
C VAL A 254 3.40 -16.67 26.25
N ILE A 255 2.70 -16.94 25.16
CA ILE A 255 1.27 -16.63 25.05
C ILE A 255 0.48 -17.86 25.45
N ALA A 256 -0.24 -17.78 26.55
CA ALA A 256 -1.19 -18.80 26.98
C ALA A 256 -2.54 -18.53 26.30
N GLY A 257 -2.74 -19.16 25.15
CA GLY A 257 -3.91 -18.96 24.30
C GLY A 257 -5.11 -19.79 24.71
N ASP A 258 -6.28 -19.37 24.24
CA ASP A 258 -7.55 -20.10 24.41
C ASP A 258 -7.76 -21.06 23.24
N ASN A 259 -8.33 -22.23 23.51
CA ASN A 259 -8.81 -23.16 22.52
C ASN A 259 -10.29 -22.91 22.28
N ASP A 260 -10.63 -22.13 21.23
CA ASP A 260 -12.02 -21.85 20.82
C ASP A 260 -12.56 -22.88 19.84
N PHE A 261 -12.09 -24.13 19.94
CA PHE A 261 -12.48 -25.19 19.02
C PHE A 261 -13.99 -25.34 18.88
N THR A 262 -14.46 -25.31 17.66
CA THR A 262 -15.82 -25.59 17.24
C THR A 262 -15.75 -26.26 15.87
N ASP A 263 -16.41 -27.42 15.70
CA ASP A 263 -16.38 -28.16 14.44
C ASP A 263 -16.77 -27.28 13.24
N GLY A 264 -15.97 -27.29 12.19
CA GLY A 264 -16.18 -26.53 10.96
C GLY A 264 -15.94 -25.02 11.04
N LYS A 265 -15.39 -24.51 12.16
CA LYS A 265 -15.04 -23.08 12.32
C LYS A 265 -13.54 -22.89 12.60
N PRO A 266 -12.97 -21.75 12.19
CA PRO A 266 -11.62 -21.39 12.60
C PRO A 266 -11.51 -21.26 14.13
N ASN A 267 -10.34 -21.60 14.69
CA ASN A 267 -10.07 -21.48 16.11
C ASN A 267 -9.49 -20.09 16.42
N ASP A 268 -10.36 -19.09 16.59
CA ASP A 268 -10.00 -17.68 16.73
C ASP A 268 -9.04 -17.43 17.93
N GLY A 269 -9.25 -18.10 19.06
CA GLY A 269 -8.37 -17.97 20.25
C GLY A 269 -6.95 -18.44 19.94
N LYS A 270 -6.80 -19.64 19.37
CA LYS A 270 -5.50 -20.20 18.97
C LYS A 270 -4.83 -19.34 17.90
N ASP A 271 -5.56 -18.89 16.88
CA ASP A 271 -5.01 -18.11 15.78
C ASP A 271 -4.48 -16.75 16.26
N LYS A 272 -5.19 -16.10 17.19
CA LYS A 272 -4.73 -14.83 17.80
C LYS A 272 -3.54 -15.00 18.73
N ALA A 273 -3.50 -16.10 19.50
CA ALA A 273 -2.34 -16.43 20.33
C ALA A 273 -1.08 -16.65 19.48
N ILE A 274 -1.21 -17.40 18.38
CA ILE A 274 -0.14 -17.62 17.42
C ILE A 274 0.31 -16.29 16.79
N SER A 275 -0.63 -15.43 16.34
CA SER A 275 -0.31 -14.12 15.77
C SER A 275 0.43 -13.20 16.75
N ALA A 276 0.00 -13.19 18.03
CA ALA A 276 0.68 -12.42 19.07
C ALA A 276 2.11 -12.94 19.31
N ALA A 277 2.30 -14.25 19.41
CA ALA A 277 3.61 -14.84 19.65
C ALA A 277 4.57 -14.61 18.47
N ILE A 278 4.10 -14.72 17.23
CA ILE A 278 4.90 -14.40 16.03
C ILE A 278 5.41 -12.94 16.09
N ALA A 279 4.54 -11.99 16.43
CA ALA A 279 4.89 -10.57 16.47
C ALA A 279 6.02 -10.25 17.44
N ILE A 280 6.13 -11.03 18.53
CA ILE A 280 7.12 -10.81 19.61
C ILE A 280 8.25 -11.83 19.61
N LYS A 281 8.33 -12.73 18.64
CA LYS A 281 9.24 -13.89 18.64
C LYS A 281 9.15 -14.68 19.96
N GLY A 282 7.91 -14.96 20.38
CA GLY A 282 7.60 -15.67 21.61
C GLY A 282 7.06 -17.07 21.32
N ARG A 283 6.73 -17.81 22.38
CA ARG A 283 6.18 -19.17 22.32
C ARG A 283 4.67 -19.16 22.63
N VAL A 284 3.96 -20.21 22.26
CA VAL A 284 2.52 -20.40 22.50
C VAL A 284 2.28 -21.71 23.23
N SER A 285 1.30 -21.70 24.12
CA SER A 285 0.72 -22.91 24.68
C SER A 285 -0.81 -22.77 24.66
N VAL A 286 -1.53 -23.76 24.11
CA VAL A 286 -2.99 -23.76 23.96
C VAL A 286 -3.52 -25.09 24.51
N PRO A 287 -4.63 -25.11 25.28
CA PRO A 287 -5.19 -26.34 25.78
C PRO A 287 -5.45 -27.35 24.66
N PRO A 288 -5.00 -28.62 24.77
CA PRO A 288 -5.24 -29.66 23.79
C PRO A 288 -6.68 -30.15 23.79
N GLY A 289 -7.08 -30.78 22.68
CA GLY A 289 -8.39 -31.41 22.54
C GLY A 289 -9.34 -30.72 21.57
N ARG A 290 -10.43 -31.41 21.21
CA ARG A 290 -11.48 -30.91 20.29
C ARG A 290 -12.67 -30.36 21.07
N PHE A 291 -12.43 -29.46 22.02
CA PHE A 291 -13.43 -28.77 22.82
C PHE A 291 -12.95 -27.35 23.17
N LYS A 292 -13.91 -26.48 23.47
CA LYS A 292 -13.60 -25.12 23.87
C LYS A 292 -13.12 -25.08 25.32
N ALA A 293 -11.91 -24.55 25.57
CA ALA A 293 -11.36 -24.37 26.90
C ALA A 293 -10.26 -23.28 26.90
N ASP A 294 -10.19 -22.55 27.99
CA ASP A 294 -8.97 -21.86 28.37
C ASP A 294 -8.11 -22.72 29.35
N TRP A 295 -6.94 -22.27 29.80
CA TRP A 295 -6.11 -23.03 30.73
C TRP A 295 -6.70 -23.16 32.13
N ASP A 296 -7.61 -22.24 32.54
CA ASP A 296 -8.37 -22.40 33.77
C ASP A 296 -9.42 -23.50 33.64
N ASP A 297 -10.16 -23.55 32.56
CA ASP A 297 -11.13 -24.61 32.28
C ASP A 297 -10.43 -25.98 32.20
N TYR A 298 -9.30 -26.05 31.49
CA TYR A 298 -8.52 -27.29 31.37
C TYR A 298 -8.01 -27.76 32.75
N ARG A 299 -7.43 -26.85 33.58
CA ARG A 299 -6.99 -27.16 34.94
C ARG A 299 -8.14 -27.67 35.81
N ARG A 300 -9.28 -27.08 35.73
CA ARG A 300 -10.50 -27.45 36.48
C ARG A 300 -11.01 -28.84 36.07
N GLN A 301 -10.97 -29.13 34.77
CA GLN A 301 -11.46 -30.40 34.23
C GLN A 301 -10.51 -31.59 34.49
N PHE A 302 -9.20 -31.40 34.31
CA PHE A 302 -8.22 -32.47 34.31
C PHE A 302 -7.27 -32.47 35.52
N GLY A 303 -7.42 -31.49 36.39
CA GLY A 303 -6.54 -31.34 37.57
C GLY A 303 -5.24 -30.61 37.30
N LEU A 304 -4.62 -30.11 38.37
CA LEU A 304 -3.44 -29.25 38.32
C LEU A 304 -2.22 -29.94 37.67
N GLN A 305 -1.95 -31.22 38.09
CA GLN A 305 -0.79 -31.93 37.59
C GLN A 305 -0.87 -32.19 36.07
N ARG A 306 -2.00 -32.67 35.60
CA ARG A 306 -2.19 -32.90 34.16
C ARG A 306 -2.16 -31.62 33.35
N ALA A 307 -2.67 -30.53 33.91
CA ALA A 307 -2.61 -29.23 33.25
C ALA A 307 -1.17 -28.70 33.13
N ARG A 308 -0.33 -28.92 34.14
CA ARG A 308 1.11 -28.57 34.07
C ARG A 308 1.83 -29.35 32.99
N GLU A 309 1.58 -30.67 32.93
CA GLU A 309 2.15 -31.52 31.88
C GLU A 309 1.70 -31.03 30.48
N ALA A 310 0.41 -30.87 30.31
CA ALA A 310 -0.16 -30.43 29.04
C ALA A 310 0.34 -29.02 28.62
N PHE A 311 0.47 -28.08 29.56
CA PHE A 311 1.00 -26.74 29.26
C PHE A 311 2.44 -26.81 28.70
N ARG A 312 3.26 -27.74 29.20
CA ARG A 312 4.63 -27.97 28.71
C ARG A 312 4.64 -28.73 27.38
N GLU A 313 3.81 -29.76 27.25
CA GLU A 313 3.70 -30.56 26.04
C GLU A 313 3.23 -29.75 24.85
N GLU A 314 2.25 -28.83 25.06
CA GLU A 314 1.67 -27.95 24.05
C GLU A 314 2.46 -26.64 23.85
N LEU A 315 3.61 -26.49 24.53
CA LEU A 315 4.45 -25.31 24.40
C LEU A 315 5.27 -25.38 23.11
N PHE A 316 4.95 -24.57 22.13
CA PHE A 316 5.66 -24.51 20.86
C PHE A 316 6.06 -23.07 20.48
N ASP A 317 7.13 -22.96 19.69
CA ASP A 317 7.48 -21.71 19.01
C ASP A 317 6.74 -21.67 17.65
N PRO A 318 5.85 -20.72 17.41
CA PRO A 318 5.16 -20.64 16.12
C PRO A 318 6.07 -20.19 14.98
N LEU A 319 7.28 -19.70 15.29
CA LEU A 319 8.35 -19.43 14.34
C LEU A 319 9.28 -20.63 14.19
N ASP A 320 9.46 -21.40 15.25
CA ASP A 320 10.04 -22.74 15.14
C ASP A 320 8.92 -23.66 14.62
N THR A 321 8.79 -23.67 13.32
CA THR A 321 7.89 -24.57 12.62
C THR A 321 8.40 -25.98 12.85
N GLY A 322 8.07 -26.55 13.98
CA GLY A 322 8.16 -27.98 14.19
C GLY A 322 7.32 -28.63 13.10
N THR A 323 7.89 -28.72 11.92
CA THR A 323 7.35 -29.55 10.86
C THR A 323 7.35 -30.93 11.48
N GLN A 324 6.16 -31.46 11.81
CA GLN A 324 6.06 -32.88 12.04
C GLN A 324 6.64 -33.54 10.81
N THR A 325 7.88 -34.01 10.92
CA THR A 325 8.50 -34.76 9.85
C THR A 325 7.56 -35.90 9.53
N PRO A 326 7.16 -36.08 8.26
CA PRO A 326 6.24 -37.15 7.89
C PRO A 326 6.79 -38.51 8.37
N ALA A 327 5.91 -39.45 8.66
CA ALA A 327 6.29 -40.79 9.13
C ALA A 327 7.41 -41.39 8.27
N GLY A 328 8.42 -41.90 8.87
CA GLY A 328 9.62 -42.47 8.24
C GLY A 328 10.70 -41.43 7.92
N PHE A 329 10.44 -40.15 8.03
CA PHE A 329 11.48 -39.14 7.83
C PHE A 329 12.06 -38.66 9.16
N ARG A 330 13.34 -38.35 9.14
CA ARG A 330 14.10 -37.84 10.28
C ARG A 330 15.04 -36.72 9.81
N LEU A 331 14.82 -35.52 10.31
CA LEU A 331 15.67 -34.36 10.07
C LEU A 331 16.71 -34.27 11.19
N THR A 332 17.99 -34.25 10.81
CA THR A 332 19.12 -34.03 11.70
C THR A 332 19.80 -32.69 11.37
N SER A 333 20.82 -32.32 12.15
CA SER A 333 21.69 -31.18 11.85
C SER A 333 22.36 -31.28 10.48
N ASP A 334 22.65 -32.50 10.01
CA ASP A 334 23.49 -32.74 8.86
C ASP A 334 22.71 -33.13 7.61
N PHE A 335 21.62 -33.93 7.78
CA PHE A 335 20.85 -34.44 6.66
C PHE A 335 19.38 -34.72 7.01
N LEU A 336 18.55 -34.72 5.96
CA LEU A 336 17.23 -35.34 5.94
C LEU A 336 17.40 -36.83 5.59
N TRP A 337 16.90 -37.71 6.45
CA TRP A 337 16.93 -39.16 6.30
C TRP A 337 15.52 -39.69 6.08
N TYR A 338 15.43 -40.84 5.39
CA TYR A 338 14.21 -41.64 5.31
C TYR A 338 14.52 -43.07 5.78
N ASP A 339 13.79 -43.51 6.82
CA ASP A 339 13.91 -44.83 7.40
C ASP A 339 12.89 -45.77 6.75
N ARG A 340 13.33 -46.58 5.80
CA ARG A 340 12.49 -47.53 5.07
C ARG A 340 12.44 -48.88 5.81
N ALA A 341 11.24 -49.27 6.23
CA ALA A 341 11.03 -50.63 6.76
C ALA A 341 11.22 -51.65 5.62
N LYS A 342 12.13 -52.62 5.81
CA LYS A 342 12.29 -53.80 4.98
C LYS A 342 11.99 -55.02 5.85
N SER A 343 11.09 -55.89 5.44
CA SER A 343 10.98 -57.25 6.01
C SER A 343 11.85 -58.20 5.15
N ASP A 344 12.68 -59.03 5.79
CA ASP A 344 13.33 -60.15 5.12
C ASP A 344 12.32 -61.27 4.89
N GLU A 345 12.70 -62.29 4.11
CA GLU A 345 11.85 -63.46 3.83
C GLU A 345 11.50 -64.27 5.08
N ALA A 346 12.17 -64.03 6.21
CA ALA A 346 11.95 -64.64 7.52
C ALA A 346 11.07 -63.77 8.45
N GLY A 347 10.55 -62.59 7.99
CA GLY A 347 9.70 -61.71 8.78
C GLY A 347 10.43 -60.79 9.78
N ASN A 348 11.78 -60.77 9.77
CA ASN A 348 12.54 -59.88 10.62
C ASN A 348 12.58 -58.48 10.00
N GLY A 349 12.10 -57.48 10.74
CA GLY A 349 12.09 -56.08 10.27
C GLY A 349 13.52 -55.50 10.34
N GLN A 350 14.11 -55.19 9.19
CA GLN A 350 15.30 -54.35 9.08
C GLN A 350 14.94 -52.96 8.61
N THR A 351 15.57 -51.93 9.14
CA THR A 351 15.37 -50.53 8.69
C THR A 351 16.52 -50.14 7.78
N GLN A 352 16.22 -49.87 6.53
CA GLN A 352 17.18 -49.27 5.60
C GLN A 352 17.11 -47.75 5.69
N GLN A 353 18.24 -47.11 6.02
CA GLN A 353 18.36 -45.67 6.08
C GLN A 353 18.74 -45.08 4.69
N ILE A 354 17.96 -44.18 4.19
CA ILE A 354 18.18 -43.49 2.90
C ILE A 354 18.50 -42.02 3.19
N LYS A 355 19.68 -41.59 2.76
CA LYS A 355 20.07 -40.17 2.83
C LYS A 355 19.38 -39.42 1.70
N VAL A 356 18.51 -38.45 2.03
CA VAL A 356 17.65 -37.76 1.07
C VAL A 356 18.30 -36.47 0.56
N CYS A 357 18.59 -35.54 1.46
CA CYS A 357 19.23 -34.24 1.11
C CYS A 357 19.88 -33.62 2.35
N SER A 358 20.61 -32.51 2.16
CA SER A 358 21.00 -31.61 3.24
C SER A 358 19.79 -31.12 4.03
N PRO A 359 19.94 -30.58 5.25
CA PRO A 359 18.82 -30.15 6.05
C PRO A 359 17.91 -29.19 5.30
N LEU A 360 16.66 -29.57 5.11
CA LEU A 360 15.63 -28.82 4.42
C LEU A 360 14.37 -28.82 5.28
N ARG A 361 13.87 -27.64 5.62
CA ARG A 361 12.65 -27.47 6.42
C ARG A 361 11.51 -27.01 5.57
N VAL A 362 10.31 -27.52 5.83
CA VAL A 362 9.05 -27.04 5.23
C VAL A 362 8.31 -26.26 6.30
N THR A 363 8.38 -24.94 6.27
CA THR A 363 8.00 -24.08 7.41
C THR A 363 6.58 -23.50 7.32
N ALA A 364 5.98 -23.47 6.13
CA ALA A 364 4.60 -23.00 5.97
C ALA A 364 3.91 -23.63 4.75
N ILE A 365 2.58 -23.61 4.75
CA ILE A 365 1.75 -23.75 3.55
C ILE A 365 1.63 -22.36 2.94
N THR A 366 1.93 -22.23 1.65
CA THR A 366 1.80 -20.98 0.93
C THR A 366 0.61 -21.01 -0.03
N HIS A 367 0.01 -19.87 -0.27
CA HIS A 367 -1.05 -19.65 -1.26
C HIS A 367 -0.96 -18.23 -1.82
N ASP A 368 -1.54 -17.97 -2.98
CA ASP A 368 -1.65 -16.60 -3.51
C ASP A 368 -2.72 -15.77 -2.79
N ALA A 369 -2.83 -14.50 -3.16
CA ALA A 369 -3.78 -13.57 -2.58
C ALA A 369 -5.26 -13.96 -2.79
N ASP A 370 -5.55 -14.75 -3.83
CA ASP A 370 -6.89 -15.22 -4.18
C ASP A 370 -7.20 -16.59 -3.56
N GLY A 371 -6.30 -17.13 -2.73
CA GLY A 371 -6.46 -18.42 -2.07
C GLY A 371 -6.18 -19.63 -2.97
N GLY A 372 -5.53 -19.42 -4.11
CA GLY A 372 -5.06 -20.43 -5.05
C GLY A 372 -3.57 -20.68 -4.96
N SER A 373 -3.00 -21.26 -6.02
CA SER A 373 -1.54 -21.45 -6.21
C SER A 373 -0.81 -22.01 -4.98
N PHE A 374 -1.38 -23.03 -4.36
CA PHE A 374 -0.82 -23.60 -3.13
C PHE A 374 0.63 -24.06 -3.31
N GLY A 375 1.44 -23.83 -2.27
CA GLY A 375 2.85 -24.13 -2.21
C GLY A 375 3.34 -24.52 -0.83
N ARG A 376 4.65 -24.58 -0.70
CA ARG A 376 5.37 -24.81 0.56
C ARG A 376 6.48 -23.78 0.70
N LEU A 377 6.62 -23.21 1.88
CA LEU A 377 7.79 -22.41 2.23
C LEU A 377 8.91 -23.35 2.65
N LEU A 378 9.96 -23.39 1.86
CA LEU A 378 11.17 -24.17 2.10
C LEU A 378 12.24 -23.27 2.70
N GLU A 379 12.96 -23.76 3.71
CA GLU A 379 14.06 -23.05 4.36
C GLU A 379 15.27 -24.00 4.54
N TRP A 380 16.47 -23.50 4.22
CA TRP A 380 17.73 -24.21 4.39
C TRP A 380 18.87 -23.23 4.61
N GLU A 381 20.03 -23.77 4.97
CA GLU A 381 21.27 -23.02 5.14
C GLU A 381 22.30 -23.56 4.14
N ASP A 382 23.02 -22.67 3.49
CA ASP A 382 24.10 -23.06 2.58
C ASP A 382 25.42 -23.35 3.32
N SER A 383 26.44 -23.75 2.61
CA SER A 383 27.77 -24.05 3.16
C SER A 383 28.50 -22.86 3.80
N ASN A 384 28.03 -21.65 3.54
CA ASN A 384 28.57 -20.40 4.12
C ASN A 384 27.78 -19.94 5.36
N GLY A 385 26.77 -20.71 5.79
CA GLY A 385 25.89 -20.34 6.89
C GLY A 385 24.82 -19.32 6.53
N ILE A 386 24.60 -19.06 5.23
CA ILE A 386 23.57 -18.15 4.77
C ILE A 386 22.23 -18.88 4.70
N LYS A 387 21.23 -18.32 5.35
CA LYS A 387 19.87 -18.86 5.35
C LYS A 387 19.13 -18.48 4.07
N HIS A 388 18.64 -19.49 3.38
CA HIS A 388 17.80 -19.35 2.19
C HIS A 388 16.36 -19.72 2.49
N ARG A 389 15.43 -19.12 1.77
CA ARG A 389 14.01 -19.46 1.81
C ARG A 389 13.40 -19.39 0.42
N TRP A 390 12.48 -20.28 0.12
CA TRP A 390 11.78 -20.34 -1.14
C TRP A 390 10.32 -20.74 -0.95
N ALA A 391 9.40 -19.87 -1.36
CA ALA A 391 7.99 -20.21 -1.45
C ALA A 391 7.75 -21.02 -2.72
N MET A 392 8.00 -22.32 -2.64
CA MET A 392 7.92 -23.25 -3.77
C MET A 392 6.46 -23.55 -4.15
N PRO A 393 6.02 -23.26 -5.38
CA PRO A 393 4.70 -23.69 -5.84
C PRO A 393 4.60 -25.22 -5.95
N MET A 394 3.50 -25.83 -5.48
CA MET A 394 3.33 -27.30 -5.55
C MET A 394 3.36 -27.87 -6.97
N LYS A 395 3.04 -27.06 -7.99
CA LYS A 395 3.15 -27.48 -9.40
C LYS A 395 4.57 -27.90 -9.81
N VAL A 396 5.60 -27.42 -9.13
CA VAL A 396 7.02 -27.73 -9.39
C VAL A 396 7.32 -29.21 -9.16
N ILE A 397 6.57 -29.87 -8.28
CA ILE A 397 6.72 -31.32 -8.00
C ILE A 397 5.72 -32.20 -8.77
N ALA A 398 4.92 -31.64 -9.67
CA ALA A 398 3.98 -32.40 -10.49
C ALA A 398 4.67 -33.28 -11.57
N GLY A 399 5.92 -32.96 -11.91
CA GLY A 399 6.74 -33.71 -12.86
C GLY A 399 7.80 -34.58 -12.18
N THR A 400 8.98 -34.63 -12.78
CA THR A 400 10.15 -35.38 -12.27
C THR A 400 10.83 -34.70 -11.07
N GLY A 401 10.39 -33.51 -10.67
CA GLY A 401 11.01 -32.68 -9.64
C GLY A 401 12.40 -32.14 -10.06
N GLN A 402 12.68 -32.06 -11.34
CA GLN A 402 13.95 -31.51 -11.84
C GLN A 402 14.09 -30.03 -11.46
N ASP A 403 13.07 -29.22 -11.76
CA ASP A 403 13.07 -27.79 -11.43
C ASP A 403 13.27 -27.53 -9.93
N LEU A 404 12.66 -28.38 -9.07
CA LEU A 404 12.86 -28.34 -7.63
C LEU A 404 14.34 -28.48 -7.27
N ARG A 405 15.00 -29.52 -7.83
CA ARG A 405 16.40 -29.82 -7.50
C ARG A 405 17.34 -28.74 -8.05
N GLU A 406 17.10 -28.26 -9.27
CA GLU A 406 17.88 -27.18 -9.87
C GLU A 406 17.85 -25.91 -9.00
N VAL A 407 16.67 -25.47 -8.56
CA VAL A 407 16.55 -24.28 -7.69
C VAL A 407 17.22 -24.49 -6.35
N LEU A 408 17.07 -25.65 -5.72
CA LEU A 408 17.68 -25.93 -4.43
C LEU A 408 19.21 -25.99 -4.49
N LEU A 409 19.77 -26.63 -5.53
CA LEU A 409 21.22 -26.75 -5.73
C LEU A 409 21.85 -25.40 -6.12
N ASP A 410 21.20 -24.65 -7.01
CA ASP A 410 21.65 -23.33 -7.44
C ASP A 410 21.69 -22.32 -6.27
N ASN A 411 20.80 -22.50 -5.30
CA ASN A 411 20.76 -21.70 -4.06
C ASN A 411 21.45 -22.39 -2.86
N GLY A 412 22.42 -23.25 -3.11
CA GLY A 412 23.37 -23.72 -2.10
C GLY A 412 22.92 -24.86 -1.21
N LEU A 413 21.83 -25.57 -1.53
CA LEU A 413 21.55 -26.86 -0.86
C LEU A 413 22.55 -27.90 -1.35
N HIS A 414 23.65 -28.13 -0.62
CA HIS A 414 24.84 -28.75 -1.14
C HIS A 414 24.72 -30.26 -1.45
N PHE A 415 23.69 -30.95 -0.99
CA PHE A 415 23.46 -32.36 -1.27
C PHE A 415 22.00 -32.70 -1.52
N ILE A 416 21.75 -33.39 -2.60
CA ILE A 416 20.49 -34.09 -2.91
C ILE A 416 20.85 -35.47 -3.43
N ALA A 417 20.20 -36.53 -2.96
CA ALA A 417 20.44 -37.91 -3.42
C ALA A 417 20.35 -38.01 -4.95
N VAL A 418 21.32 -38.70 -5.55
CA VAL A 418 21.39 -38.87 -7.01
C VAL A 418 20.59 -40.07 -7.52
N ASP A 419 20.28 -41.04 -6.64
CA ASP A 419 19.46 -42.18 -6.97
C ASP A 419 17.96 -41.86 -7.04
N GLY A 420 17.21 -42.71 -7.78
CA GLY A 420 15.77 -42.48 -8.00
C GLY A 420 14.95 -42.53 -6.71
N THR A 421 15.33 -43.36 -5.73
CA THR A 421 14.60 -43.48 -4.47
C THR A 421 14.77 -42.23 -3.61
N GLY A 422 15.99 -41.72 -3.46
CA GLY A 422 16.27 -40.53 -2.66
C GLY A 422 15.57 -39.29 -3.27
N ARG A 423 15.59 -39.18 -4.62
CA ARG A 423 14.86 -38.08 -5.32
C ARG A 423 13.36 -38.14 -5.06
N GLN A 424 12.77 -39.34 -5.11
CA GLN A 424 11.34 -39.52 -4.83
C GLN A 424 11.01 -39.19 -3.38
N MET A 425 11.89 -39.56 -2.44
CA MET A 425 11.71 -39.27 -1.01
C MET A 425 11.78 -37.75 -0.73
N LEU A 426 12.60 -36.99 -1.44
CA LEU A 426 12.58 -35.51 -1.32
C LEU A 426 11.21 -34.94 -1.67
N MET A 427 10.62 -35.35 -2.80
CA MET A 427 9.28 -34.92 -3.21
C MET A 427 8.19 -35.38 -2.21
N ASN A 428 8.30 -36.62 -1.74
CA ASN A 428 7.38 -37.19 -0.73
C ASN A 428 7.45 -36.42 0.59
N TYR A 429 8.66 -36.07 1.05
CA TYR A 429 8.86 -35.26 2.25
C TYR A 429 8.12 -33.94 2.14
N ILE A 430 8.41 -33.17 1.09
CA ILE A 430 7.79 -31.84 0.87
C ILE A 430 6.27 -31.94 0.76
N SER A 431 5.76 -32.95 0.04
CA SER A 431 4.34 -33.15 -0.18
C SER A 431 3.59 -33.54 1.10
N ASN A 432 4.22 -34.35 1.95
CA ASN A 432 3.57 -34.90 3.15
C ASN A 432 3.76 -34.04 4.40
N CYS A 433 4.67 -33.06 4.38
CA CYS A 433 4.76 -32.08 5.46
C CYS A 433 3.45 -31.31 5.63
N ARG A 434 3.03 -31.12 6.89
CA ARG A 434 1.79 -30.42 7.26
C ARG A 434 2.09 -29.30 8.25
N PRO A 435 2.79 -28.23 7.80
CA PRO A 435 3.03 -27.10 8.67
C PRO A 435 1.70 -26.40 9.01
N VAL A 436 1.60 -25.91 10.23
CA VAL A 436 0.41 -25.19 10.72
C VAL A 436 0.38 -23.78 10.14
N ARG A 437 1.55 -23.17 9.98
CA ARG A 437 1.71 -21.80 9.48
C ARG A 437 1.20 -21.70 8.04
N ARG A 438 0.43 -20.64 7.78
CA ARG A 438 -0.03 -20.27 6.43
C ARG A 438 0.55 -18.91 6.05
N VAL A 439 1.01 -18.79 4.82
CA VAL A 439 1.64 -17.56 4.32
C VAL A 439 1.06 -17.23 2.95
N THR A 440 0.64 -15.99 2.78
CA THR A 440 0.21 -15.48 1.48
C THR A 440 1.42 -15.11 0.64
N CYS A 441 1.53 -15.65 -0.56
CA CYS A 441 2.56 -15.32 -1.51
C CYS A 441 2.09 -14.22 -2.44
N VAL A 442 2.95 -13.24 -2.67
CA VAL A 442 2.73 -12.18 -3.64
C VAL A 442 3.85 -12.17 -4.67
N GLU A 443 3.48 -12.00 -5.95
CA GLU A 443 4.43 -12.05 -7.08
C GLU A 443 5.05 -10.68 -7.40
N LYS A 444 4.63 -9.63 -6.71
CA LYS A 444 5.14 -8.27 -6.88
C LYS A 444 5.44 -7.62 -5.53
N THR A 445 6.38 -6.72 -5.53
CA THR A 445 6.69 -5.89 -4.36
C THR A 445 5.58 -4.87 -4.08
N GLY A 446 5.72 -4.08 -3.01
CA GLY A 446 4.80 -3.01 -2.66
C GLY A 446 3.75 -3.39 -1.62
N TRP A 447 2.70 -2.62 -1.52
CA TRP A 447 1.69 -2.77 -0.49
C TRP A 447 0.81 -4.01 -0.67
N TYR A 448 0.71 -4.80 0.38
CA TYR A 448 -0.28 -5.87 0.55
C TYR A 448 -0.95 -5.73 1.93
N GLY A 449 -2.24 -5.37 1.92
CA GLY A 449 -2.91 -5.00 3.17
C GLY A 449 -2.24 -3.79 3.84
N GLY A 450 -1.88 -3.95 5.10
CA GLY A 450 -1.12 -2.96 5.89
C GLY A 450 0.39 -3.18 5.89
N SER A 451 0.90 -4.17 5.12
CA SER A 451 2.32 -4.51 5.02
C SER A 451 2.91 -4.04 3.70
N TYR A 452 4.19 -3.67 3.70
CA TYR A 452 4.95 -3.41 2.49
C TYR A 452 5.92 -4.54 2.22
N VAL A 453 5.83 -5.16 1.05
CA VAL A 453 6.59 -6.33 0.66
C VAL A 453 7.78 -5.92 -0.19
N LEU A 454 8.98 -6.20 0.28
CA LEU A 454 10.23 -6.17 -0.49
C LEU A 454 10.63 -7.60 -0.88
N SER A 455 11.60 -7.74 -1.78
CA SER A 455 12.10 -9.05 -2.19
C SER A 455 12.72 -9.85 -1.04
N SER A 456 13.34 -9.18 -0.09
CA SER A 456 14.08 -9.78 1.03
C SER A 456 13.33 -9.75 2.36
N GLU A 457 12.42 -8.81 2.56
CA GLU A 457 11.70 -8.62 3.83
C GLU A 457 10.29 -8.04 3.64
N VAL A 458 9.48 -8.12 4.69
CA VAL A 458 8.16 -7.49 4.77
C VAL A 458 8.14 -6.54 5.96
N ILE A 459 7.69 -5.31 5.74
CA ILE A 459 7.70 -4.23 6.72
C ILE A 459 6.27 -3.86 7.10
N GLY A 460 6.01 -3.72 8.39
CA GLY A 460 4.70 -3.33 8.95
C GLY A 460 3.65 -4.43 8.93
N GLY A 461 2.44 -4.11 9.40
CA GLY A 461 1.29 -5.00 9.40
C GLY A 461 1.56 -6.37 10.03
N ASP A 462 1.07 -7.43 9.39
CA ASP A 462 1.32 -8.83 9.75
C ASP A 462 2.45 -9.40 8.86
N ALA A 463 3.67 -8.91 9.10
CA ALA A 463 4.85 -9.25 8.31
C ALA A 463 5.17 -10.76 8.26
N GLY A 464 4.62 -11.53 9.21
CA GLY A 464 4.77 -12.99 9.25
C GLY A 464 3.84 -13.76 8.33
N SER A 465 2.77 -13.11 7.84
CA SER A 465 1.69 -13.75 7.05
C SER A 465 1.85 -13.57 5.54
N VAL A 466 2.80 -12.77 5.09
CA VAL A 466 3.03 -12.47 3.68
C VAL A 466 4.48 -12.71 3.30
N ILE A 467 4.74 -13.21 2.10
CA ILE A 467 6.09 -13.39 1.55
C ILE A 467 6.11 -13.04 0.06
N TYR A 468 7.21 -12.43 -0.38
CA TYR A 468 7.46 -12.28 -1.81
C TYR A 468 7.81 -13.63 -2.43
N GLN A 469 7.13 -14.00 -3.51
CA GLN A 469 7.36 -15.22 -4.25
C GLN A 469 7.93 -14.88 -5.63
N SER A 470 9.19 -15.22 -5.87
CA SER A 470 9.78 -15.18 -7.20
C SER A 470 9.80 -16.58 -7.82
N ALA A 471 9.52 -16.67 -9.12
CA ALA A 471 9.69 -17.92 -9.88
C ALA A 471 11.19 -18.30 -10.02
N ARG A 472 12.07 -17.34 -9.84
CA ARG A 472 13.54 -17.50 -9.82
C ARG A 472 14.09 -16.76 -8.63
N SER A 473 15.17 -17.26 -8.03
CA SER A 473 15.94 -16.52 -7.02
C SER A 473 16.42 -15.22 -7.68
N SER A 474 15.78 -14.11 -7.36
CA SER A 474 16.19 -12.81 -7.88
C SER A 474 17.12 -12.14 -6.88
N LYS A 475 18.19 -11.55 -7.39
CA LYS A 475 19.05 -10.65 -6.64
C LYS A 475 18.20 -9.55 -6.02
N ASP A 476 18.40 -9.25 -4.73
CA ASP A 476 17.67 -8.16 -4.08
C ASP A 476 18.16 -6.82 -4.63
N ASP A 477 17.31 -6.08 -5.31
CA ASP A 477 17.65 -4.75 -5.83
C ASP A 477 17.67 -3.72 -4.69
N PHE A 478 16.90 -3.94 -3.61
CA PHE A 478 16.79 -3.04 -2.46
C PHE A 478 17.89 -3.28 -1.41
N ARG A 479 19.15 -3.38 -1.82
CA ARG A 479 20.27 -3.60 -0.92
C ARG A 479 20.51 -2.43 0.02
N VAL A 480 21.01 -2.74 1.20
CA VAL A 480 21.37 -1.75 2.22
C VAL A 480 22.85 -1.79 2.47
N SER A 481 23.46 -0.61 2.57
CA SER A 481 24.80 -0.38 3.10
C SER A 481 24.76 0.88 3.95
N GLY A 482 25.34 0.86 5.15
CA GLY A 482 25.21 1.93 6.12
C GLY A 482 23.81 2.03 6.75
N ASP A 483 23.55 3.14 7.41
CA ASP A 483 22.25 3.44 8.04
C ASP A 483 21.68 4.79 7.56
N SER A 484 20.43 5.08 7.97
CA SER A 484 19.72 6.30 7.52
C SER A 484 20.36 7.59 8.06
N ALA A 485 20.95 7.55 9.26
CA ALA A 485 21.61 8.73 9.85
C ALA A 485 22.90 9.04 9.09
N GLU A 486 23.67 8.02 8.75
CA GLU A 486 24.87 8.16 7.93
C GLU A 486 24.52 8.67 6.52
N TRP A 487 23.49 8.12 5.89
CA TRP A 487 23.01 8.58 4.59
C TRP A 487 22.57 10.06 4.65
N MET A 488 21.81 10.43 5.67
CA MET A 488 21.35 11.80 5.88
C MET A 488 22.54 12.76 5.97
N GLU A 489 23.57 12.44 6.77
CA GLU A 489 24.74 13.27 6.96
C GLU A 489 25.65 13.36 5.73
N ARG A 490 25.79 12.28 4.97
CA ARG A 490 26.73 12.20 3.84
C ARG A 490 26.09 12.53 2.49
N THR A 491 24.76 12.40 2.37
CA THR A 491 24.06 12.57 1.09
C THR A 491 22.85 13.50 1.24
N GLY A 492 21.93 13.19 2.16
CA GLY A 492 20.65 13.88 2.29
C GLY A 492 20.78 15.39 2.46
N ARG A 493 21.59 15.84 3.41
CA ARG A 493 21.79 17.28 3.68
C ARG A 493 22.42 18.03 2.51
N TYR A 494 23.24 17.39 1.68
CA TYR A 494 23.85 18.00 0.50
C TYR A 494 22.85 18.20 -0.66
N CYS A 495 21.66 17.63 -0.56
CA CYS A 495 20.58 17.95 -1.49
C CYS A 495 19.98 19.34 -1.24
N THR A 496 20.06 19.87 -0.01
CA THR A 496 19.48 21.17 0.38
C THR A 496 19.99 22.31 -0.52
N GLY A 497 19.08 23.13 -1.04
CA GLY A 497 19.40 24.21 -1.96
C GLY A 497 19.70 23.77 -3.39
N ASN A 498 19.50 22.48 -3.71
CA ASN A 498 19.64 21.89 -5.04
C ASN A 498 18.30 21.32 -5.50
N SER A 499 17.52 22.08 -6.24
CA SER A 499 16.14 21.76 -6.56
C SER A 499 15.96 20.41 -7.25
N ARG A 500 16.87 20.04 -8.16
CA ARG A 500 16.82 18.75 -8.88
C ARG A 500 17.13 17.57 -7.96
N LEU A 501 18.10 17.72 -7.05
CA LEU A 501 18.44 16.68 -6.07
C LEU A 501 17.27 16.43 -5.10
N VAL A 502 16.76 17.50 -4.47
CA VAL A 502 15.63 17.41 -3.53
C VAL A 502 14.41 16.81 -4.22
N PHE A 503 14.10 17.25 -5.44
CA PHE A 503 12.96 16.74 -6.21
C PHE A 503 13.07 15.24 -6.51
N CYS A 504 14.23 14.79 -7.00
CA CYS A 504 14.44 13.39 -7.35
C CYS A 504 14.50 12.47 -6.13
N VAL A 505 15.07 12.94 -5.01
CA VAL A 505 15.02 12.23 -3.72
C VAL A 505 13.58 12.14 -3.21
N SER A 506 12.80 13.22 -3.31
CA SER A 506 11.37 13.22 -2.95
C SER A 506 10.57 12.24 -3.79
N LEU A 507 10.92 12.03 -5.07
CA LEU A 507 10.31 11.01 -5.93
C LEU A 507 10.48 9.60 -5.35
N ALA A 508 11.66 9.29 -4.81
CA ALA A 508 11.91 7.99 -4.21
C ALA A 508 10.99 7.75 -2.99
N PHE A 509 10.78 8.75 -2.16
CA PHE A 509 9.84 8.67 -1.02
C PHE A 509 8.36 8.72 -1.45
N ALA A 510 8.04 9.29 -2.62
CA ALA A 510 6.66 9.46 -3.08
C ALA A 510 6.03 8.16 -3.61
N ALA A 511 6.81 7.25 -4.16
CA ALA A 511 6.28 6.05 -4.80
C ALA A 511 5.39 5.20 -3.88
N PRO A 512 5.73 4.92 -2.61
CA PRO A 512 4.85 4.21 -1.69
C PRO A 512 3.52 4.92 -1.39
N LEU A 513 3.48 6.25 -1.48
CA LEU A 513 2.27 7.04 -1.20
C LEU A 513 1.23 6.95 -2.31
N LEU A 514 1.60 6.57 -3.54
CA LEU A 514 0.68 6.46 -4.67
C LEU A 514 -0.56 5.62 -4.34
N ARG A 515 -0.35 4.43 -3.77
CA ARG A 515 -1.45 3.52 -3.42
C ARG A 515 -2.27 4.04 -2.26
N LEU A 516 -1.62 4.59 -1.24
CA LEU A 516 -2.27 5.10 -0.04
C LEU A 516 -3.19 6.28 -0.35
N LEU A 517 -2.79 7.13 -1.31
CA LEU A 517 -3.55 8.31 -1.72
C LEU A 517 -4.44 8.06 -2.96
N GLY A 518 -4.43 6.87 -3.54
CA GLY A 518 -5.23 6.54 -4.72
C GLY A 518 -4.78 7.26 -5.99
N ILE A 519 -3.51 7.66 -6.08
CA ILE A 519 -2.94 8.40 -7.21
C ILE A 519 -2.36 7.41 -8.23
N GLY A 520 -2.53 7.69 -9.51
CA GLY A 520 -1.91 6.92 -10.60
C GLY A 520 -0.41 7.15 -10.71
N GLY A 521 0.31 6.16 -11.28
CA GLY A 521 1.72 6.25 -11.57
C GLY A 521 2.08 7.31 -12.63
N GLY A 522 3.37 7.41 -12.90
CA GLY A 522 3.92 8.30 -13.93
C GLY A 522 5.42 8.44 -13.81
N GLY A 523 6.03 9.23 -14.67
CA GLY A 523 7.47 9.44 -14.68
C GLY A 523 7.91 10.86 -14.85
N TYR A 524 9.18 11.05 -14.55
CA TYR A 524 9.90 12.29 -14.79
C TYR A 524 11.17 12.00 -15.58
N HIS A 525 11.51 12.90 -16.47
CA HIS A 525 12.70 12.81 -17.30
C HIS A 525 13.55 14.06 -17.11
N LEU A 526 14.76 13.88 -16.63
CA LEU A 526 15.76 14.94 -16.59
C LEU A 526 16.41 15.05 -17.97
N LYS A 527 16.12 16.13 -18.68
CA LYS A 527 16.65 16.44 -20.00
C LYS A 527 17.75 17.50 -19.89
N GLY A 528 18.91 17.27 -20.49
CA GLY A 528 19.99 18.23 -20.57
C GLY A 528 21.20 17.70 -21.30
N GLU A 529 22.22 18.55 -21.43
CA GLU A 529 23.46 18.18 -22.14
C GLU A 529 24.27 17.14 -21.37
N SER A 530 25.25 16.53 -22.07
CA SER A 530 26.20 15.63 -21.43
C SER A 530 26.95 16.36 -20.31
N THR A 531 27.22 15.65 -19.20
CA THR A 531 27.93 16.18 -18.03
C THR A 531 27.16 17.19 -17.13
N ASP A 532 25.86 17.40 -17.35
CA ASP A 532 25.03 18.30 -16.53
C ASP A 532 24.73 17.78 -15.11
N GLY A 533 25.21 16.59 -14.74
CA GLY A 533 24.94 15.99 -13.41
C GLY A 533 23.62 15.20 -13.33
N LYS A 534 22.96 14.91 -14.44
CA LYS A 534 21.71 14.10 -14.51
C LYS A 534 21.85 12.73 -13.87
N THR A 535 22.86 11.97 -14.30
CA THR A 535 23.13 10.62 -13.77
C THR A 535 23.51 10.65 -12.29
N THR A 536 24.28 11.64 -11.84
CA THR A 536 24.58 11.83 -10.42
C THR A 536 23.31 12.11 -9.61
N THR A 537 22.43 12.99 -10.12
CA THR A 537 21.13 13.28 -9.49
C THR A 537 20.26 12.02 -9.38
N MET A 538 20.23 11.19 -10.42
CA MET A 538 19.51 9.92 -10.39
C MET A 538 20.15 8.92 -9.40
N LYS A 539 21.48 8.82 -9.34
CA LYS A 539 22.19 7.98 -8.36
C LYS A 539 21.88 8.39 -6.92
N VAL A 540 21.80 9.71 -6.64
CA VAL A 540 21.40 10.22 -5.34
C VAL A 540 19.97 9.79 -4.99
N ALA A 541 19.02 9.92 -5.90
CA ALA A 541 17.64 9.43 -5.70
C ALA A 541 17.59 7.90 -5.53
N THR A 542 18.40 7.17 -6.30
CA THR A 542 18.53 5.71 -6.21
C THR A 542 18.98 5.26 -4.84
N SER A 543 19.94 5.97 -4.23
CA SER A 543 20.54 5.60 -2.95
C SER A 543 19.56 5.61 -1.78
N VAL A 544 18.39 6.24 -1.93
CA VAL A 544 17.30 6.12 -0.96
C VAL A 544 16.83 4.67 -0.88
N CYS A 545 16.68 3.99 -2.03
CA CYS A 545 16.04 2.67 -2.14
C CYS A 545 17.05 1.51 -2.17
N GLY A 546 18.22 1.73 -2.76
CA GLY A 546 19.20 0.67 -2.94
C GLY A 546 20.54 1.18 -3.48
N GLY A 547 21.44 0.25 -3.72
CA GLY A 547 22.79 0.50 -4.20
C GLY A 547 22.90 0.71 -5.72
N PRO A 548 24.15 0.69 -6.25
CA PRO A 548 24.41 0.89 -7.67
C PRO A 548 23.70 -0.08 -8.61
N ASP A 549 23.33 -1.25 -8.14
CA ASP A 549 22.60 -2.25 -8.95
C ASP A 549 21.08 -1.94 -9.08
N TYR A 550 20.57 -0.97 -8.33
CA TYR A 550 19.13 -0.64 -8.32
C TYR A 550 18.69 0.03 -9.63
N TRP A 551 19.40 1.03 -10.09
CA TRP A 551 19.07 1.70 -11.34
C TRP A 551 19.42 0.82 -12.56
N LYS A 552 18.70 0.99 -13.64
CA LYS A 552 18.83 0.26 -14.90
C LYS A 552 19.01 1.26 -16.04
N THR A 553 19.41 0.77 -17.22
CA THR A 553 19.39 1.56 -18.44
C THR A 553 18.12 1.30 -19.23
N TRP A 554 17.78 2.19 -20.13
CA TRP A 554 16.69 1.98 -21.08
C TRP A 554 16.94 0.80 -22.03
N ARG A 555 18.17 0.34 -22.15
CA ARG A 555 18.59 -0.78 -23.03
C ARG A 555 18.08 -2.11 -22.49
N ALA A 556 16.77 -2.30 -22.57
CA ALA A 556 16.11 -3.53 -22.15
C ALA A 556 14.90 -3.80 -23.04
N THR A 557 14.57 -5.07 -23.24
CA THR A 557 13.35 -5.43 -23.98
C THR A 557 12.10 -5.02 -23.20
N GLY A 558 10.98 -4.76 -23.91
CA GLY A 558 9.72 -4.43 -23.26
C GLY A 558 9.27 -5.46 -22.21
N ASN A 559 9.59 -6.74 -22.39
CA ASN A 559 9.29 -7.80 -21.41
C ASN A 559 10.16 -7.68 -20.15
N ALA A 560 11.43 -7.33 -20.31
CA ALA A 560 12.31 -7.09 -19.17
C ALA A 560 11.87 -5.86 -18.37
N LEU A 561 11.39 -4.80 -19.03
CA LEU A 561 10.87 -3.61 -18.39
C LEU A 561 9.54 -3.87 -17.66
N GLU A 562 8.66 -4.75 -18.17
CA GLU A 562 7.48 -5.21 -17.43
C GLU A 562 7.87 -5.94 -16.14
N GLU A 563 8.87 -6.80 -16.17
CA GLU A 563 9.37 -7.51 -14.98
C GLU A 563 10.00 -6.54 -13.97
N MET A 564 10.81 -5.58 -14.44
CA MET A 564 11.36 -4.51 -13.61
C MET A 564 10.25 -3.69 -12.94
N ALA A 565 9.18 -3.36 -13.69
CA ALA A 565 8.04 -2.62 -13.16
C ALA A 565 7.28 -3.39 -12.06
N LEU A 566 7.13 -4.71 -12.19
CA LEU A 566 6.54 -5.55 -11.14
C LEU A 566 7.42 -5.59 -9.88
N ARG A 567 8.74 -5.61 -10.06
CA ARG A 567 9.71 -5.58 -8.95
C ARG A 567 9.82 -4.21 -8.28
N CYS A 568 9.40 -3.15 -8.97
CA CYS A 568 9.32 -1.77 -8.46
C CYS A 568 7.87 -1.34 -8.21
N ASN A 569 6.91 -2.28 -8.02
CA ASN A 569 5.54 -1.89 -7.72
C ASN A 569 5.45 -1.17 -6.37
N ASP A 570 4.75 -0.03 -6.35
CA ASP A 570 4.69 0.94 -5.25
C ASP A 570 6.09 1.47 -4.81
N ALA A 571 7.10 1.37 -5.70
CA ALA A 571 8.48 1.85 -5.52
C ALA A 571 8.92 2.69 -6.74
N PRO A 572 10.02 3.45 -6.67
CA PRO A 572 10.54 4.17 -7.82
C PRO A 572 11.27 3.20 -8.78
N LEU A 573 11.17 3.44 -10.07
CA LEU A 573 11.98 2.78 -11.10
C LEU A 573 12.94 3.81 -11.70
N MET A 574 14.24 3.53 -11.71
CA MET A 574 15.28 4.42 -12.19
C MET A 574 15.84 3.91 -13.51
N LEU A 575 15.75 4.73 -14.57
CA LEU A 575 16.14 4.36 -15.94
C LEU A 575 17.09 5.41 -16.53
N ASP A 576 18.34 5.05 -16.69
CA ASP A 576 19.36 5.95 -17.23
C ASP A 576 19.42 5.86 -18.77
N GLU A 577 19.76 6.96 -19.41
CA GLU A 577 20.08 7.20 -20.80
C GLU A 577 19.04 6.69 -21.81
N ILE A 578 18.00 7.52 -22.05
CA ILE A 578 16.88 7.18 -22.94
C ILE A 578 17.33 7.00 -24.40
N SER A 579 18.45 7.57 -24.82
CA SER A 579 18.99 7.46 -26.17
C SER A 579 19.51 6.06 -26.53
N GLU A 580 19.69 5.17 -25.52
CA GLU A 580 20.13 3.78 -25.77
C GLU A 580 19.03 2.89 -26.38
N VAL A 581 17.79 3.36 -26.50
CA VAL A 581 16.66 2.65 -27.10
C VAL A 581 16.07 3.45 -28.26
N ASN A 582 15.49 2.78 -29.24
CA ASN A 582 14.81 3.47 -30.34
C ASN A 582 13.70 4.40 -29.82
N GLY A 583 13.63 5.64 -30.32
CA GLY A 583 12.69 6.66 -29.86
C GLY A 583 11.20 6.25 -29.93
N ALA A 584 10.82 5.44 -30.92
CA ALA A 584 9.47 4.89 -31.02
C ALA A 584 9.15 3.92 -29.86
N GLU A 585 10.11 3.07 -29.49
CA GLU A 585 10.03 2.11 -28.40
C GLU A 585 10.08 2.83 -27.05
N ALA A 586 10.91 3.86 -26.92
CA ALA A 586 10.98 4.71 -25.74
C ALA A 586 9.61 5.32 -25.39
N ALA A 587 8.92 5.89 -26.40
CA ALA A 587 7.61 6.49 -26.22
C ALA A 587 6.52 5.46 -25.83
N GLU A 588 6.54 4.28 -26.43
CA GLU A 588 5.61 3.19 -26.12
C GLU A 588 5.85 2.66 -24.70
N THR A 589 7.11 2.50 -24.34
CA THR A 589 7.52 2.04 -23.00
C THR A 589 7.16 3.06 -21.91
N ALA A 590 7.46 4.34 -22.11
CA ALA A 590 7.08 5.40 -21.18
C ALA A 590 5.55 5.44 -20.96
N TYR A 591 4.79 5.22 -22.05
CA TYR A 591 3.33 5.14 -21.97
C TYR A 591 2.87 3.92 -21.17
N MET A 592 3.47 2.74 -21.40
CA MET A 592 3.20 1.49 -20.71
C MET A 592 3.51 1.61 -19.20
N LEU A 593 4.70 2.09 -18.84
CA LEU A 593 5.12 2.27 -17.46
C LEU A 593 4.19 3.22 -16.70
N GLY A 594 3.85 4.36 -17.33
CA GLY A 594 2.97 5.36 -16.73
C GLY A 594 1.49 4.94 -16.67
N ASN A 595 1.06 4.00 -17.52
CA ASN A 595 -0.28 3.41 -17.47
C ASN A 595 -0.43 2.34 -16.37
N GLY A 596 0.68 1.74 -15.93
CA GLY A 596 0.66 0.73 -14.90
C GLY A 596 0.14 -0.64 -15.35
N GLN A 597 0.19 -0.93 -16.66
CA GLN A 597 -0.32 -2.19 -17.21
C GLN A 597 0.58 -2.70 -18.36
N GLY A 598 1.00 -3.97 -18.24
CA GLY A 598 1.74 -4.67 -19.28
C GLY A 598 0.86 -5.17 -20.44
N LYS A 599 1.51 -5.77 -21.42
CA LYS A 599 0.83 -6.35 -22.60
C LYS A 599 0.03 -7.60 -22.21
N ALA A 600 -1.20 -7.70 -22.69
CA ALA A 600 -1.98 -8.93 -22.58
C ALA A 600 -1.33 -10.05 -23.40
N ARG A 601 -1.25 -11.26 -22.86
CA ARG A 601 -0.63 -12.43 -23.51
C ARG A 601 -1.56 -13.63 -23.45
N ALA A 602 -1.50 -14.47 -24.51
CA ALA A 602 -2.19 -15.75 -24.50
C ALA A 602 -1.47 -16.78 -23.61
N LYS A 603 -2.20 -17.63 -22.93
CA LYS A 603 -1.65 -18.81 -22.25
C LYS A 603 -1.34 -19.90 -23.27
N VAL A 604 -0.29 -20.67 -23.05
CA VAL A 604 0.03 -21.85 -23.89
C VAL A 604 -1.11 -22.88 -23.88
N SER A 605 -1.86 -22.95 -22.80
CA SER A 605 -3.03 -23.83 -22.62
C SER A 605 -4.34 -23.25 -23.16
N GLY A 606 -4.32 -22.11 -23.87
CA GLY A 606 -5.51 -21.38 -24.31
C GLY A 606 -6.02 -20.37 -23.26
N GLY A 607 -6.71 -19.33 -23.72
CA GLY A 607 -7.18 -18.21 -22.89
C GLY A 607 -6.17 -17.10 -22.71
N LEU A 608 -6.58 -15.98 -22.11
CA LEU A 608 -5.72 -14.85 -21.79
C LEU A 608 -5.03 -15.05 -20.45
N ARG A 609 -3.75 -14.68 -20.39
CA ARG A 609 -3.06 -14.46 -19.11
C ARG A 609 -3.45 -13.09 -18.60
N ASP A 610 -3.68 -12.97 -17.28
CA ASP A 610 -3.94 -11.68 -16.68
C ASP A 610 -2.77 -10.72 -16.98
N ALA A 611 -3.10 -9.49 -17.40
CA ALA A 611 -2.11 -8.49 -17.67
C ALA A 611 -1.36 -8.15 -16.37
N ALA A 612 -0.05 -7.98 -16.45
CA ALA A 612 0.75 -7.52 -15.34
C ALA A 612 0.31 -6.10 -14.96
N LEU A 613 0.04 -5.86 -13.69
CA LEU A 613 -0.39 -4.57 -13.16
C LEU A 613 0.59 -4.08 -12.12
N TRP A 614 1.00 -2.82 -12.24
CA TRP A 614 1.86 -2.13 -11.27
C TRP A 614 1.42 -0.69 -11.05
N ARG A 615 1.95 -0.09 -10.02
CA ARG A 615 1.85 1.33 -9.72
C ARG A 615 3.23 1.81 -9.31
N LEU A 616 3.83 2.71 -10.05
CA LEU A 616 5.18 3.19 -9.76
C LEU A 616 5.37 4.64 -10.20
N LEU A 617 6.37 5.27 -9.66
CA LEU A 617 6.99 6.46 -10.25
C LEU A 617 8.29 6.02 -10.93
N PHE A 618 8.60 6.61 -12.09
CA PHE A 618 9.90 6.36 -12.69
C PHE A 618 10.65 7.68 -12.94
N LEU A 619 11.95 7.62 -12.74
CA LEU A 619 12.88 8.69 -13.07
C LEU A 619 13.72 8.24 -14.26
N SER A 620 13.82 9.08 -15.26
CA SER A 620 14.58 8.86 -16.48
C SER A 620 15.57 10.01 -16.70
N THR A 621 16.67 9.71 -17.38
CA THR A 621 17.65 10.73 -17.80
C THR A 621 17.93 10.62 -19.30
N GLY A 622 18.43 11.67 -19.90
CA GLY A 622 18.89 11.70 -21.28
C GLY A 622 19.13 13.11 -21.83
N GLU A 623 19.68 13.17 -23.03
CA GLU A 623 20.02 14.44 -23.68
C GLU A 623 18.85 14.98 -24.52
N VAL A 624 18.00 14.10 -25.02
CA VAL A 624 16.90 14.43 -25.94
C VAL A 624 15.54 14.36 -25.26
N SER A 625 14.60 15.15 -25.76
CA SER A 625 13.20 14.98 -25.34
C SER A 625 12.63 13.69 -25.91
N ILE A 626 11.66 13.09 -25.22
CA ILE A 626 10.98 11.89 -25.75
C ILE A 626 10.25 12.18 -27.06
N ALA A 627 9.81 13.42 -27.27
CA ALA A 627 9.15 13.83 -28.50
C ALA A 627 10.12 13.95 -29.67
N ASP A 628 11.29 14.57 -29.45
CA ASP A 628 12.33 14.70 -30.46
C ASP A 628 12.92 13.33 -30.80
N HIS A 629 13.19 12.50 -29.80
CA HIS A 629 13.70 11.15 -29.96
C HIS A 629 12.74 10.25 -30.77
N ALA A 630 11.43 10.36 -30.52
CA ALA A 630 10.42 9.64 -31.29
C ALA A 630 10.29 10.20 -32.73
N ALA A 631 10.47 11.50 -32.93
CA ALA A 631 10.45 12.14 -34.25
C ALA A 631 11.64 11.70 -35.10
N GLU A 632 12.83 11.58 -34.54
CA GLU A 632 14.03 11.04 -35.20
C GLU A 632 13.82 9.59 -35.67
N ALA A 633 13.04 8.81 -34.93
CA ALA A 633 12.65 7.45 -35.30
C ALA A 633 11.48 7.38 -36.31
N GLY A 634 11.09 8.51 -36.94
CA GLY A 634 10.07 8.57 -37.97
C GLY A 634 8.61 8.59 -37.46
N LYS A 635 8.36 8.65 -36.15
CA LYS A 635 7.01 8.88 -35.60
C LYS A 635 6.70 10.38 -35.66
N GLN A 636 5.84 10.79 -36.58
CA GLN A 636 5.43 12.19 -36.71
C GLN A 636 4.71 12.78 -35.51
N ARG A 637 4.28 11.97 -34.53
CA ARG A 637 3.63 12.42 -33.27
C ARG A 637 3.83 11.41 -32.14
N THR A 638 4.41 11.88 -31.06
CA THR A 638 4.13 11.30 -29.74
C THR A 638 2.80 11.86 -29.27
N GLY A 639 1.79 11.01 -29.03
CA GLY A 639 0.48 11.51 -28.57
C GLY A 639 0.65 12.31 -27.26
N ALA A 640 -0.17 13.33 -27.08
CA ALA A 640 -0.21 14.18 -25.86
C ALA A 640 -0.25 13.34 -24.55
N GLY A 641 -0.72 12.10 -24.63
CA GLY A 641 -0.73 11.14 -23.53
C GLY A 641 0.64 10.76 -22.98
N VAL A 642 1.72 10.79 -23.78
CA VAL A 642 3.08 10.49 -23.32
C VAL A 642 3.61 11.62 -22.46
N GLY A 643 3.45 12.87 -22.87
CA GLY A 643 3.90 14.04 -22.10
C GLY A 643 3.19 14.20 -20.74
N VAL A 644 1.95 13.70 -20.62
CA VAL A 644 1.28 13.64 -19.30
C VAL A 644 1.83 12.53 -18.42
N ARG A 645 2.30 11.41 -18.99
CA ARG A 645 2.81 10.26 -18.26
C ARG A 645 4.28 10.35 -17.90
N MET A 646 5.05 11.07 -18.71
CA MET A 646 6.48 11.33 -18.47
C MET A 646 6.74 12.82 -18.61
N VAL A 647 6.89 13.50 -17.48
CA VAL A 647 7.13 14.95 -17.40
C VAL A 647 8.60 15.21 -17.61
N GLN A 648 8.93 16.10 -18.55
CA GLN A 648 10.32 16.43 -18.87
C GLN A 648 10.72 17.70 -18.14
N ILE A 649 11.81 17.64 -17.38
CA ILE A 649 12.35 18.74 -16.61
C ILE A 649 13.75 19.03 -17.12
N PRO A 650 14.09 20.28 -17.49
CA PRO A 650 15.45 20.67 -17.77
C PRO A 650 16.35 20.36 -16.57
N SER A 651 17.44 19.63 -16.80
CA SER A 651 18.42 19.33 -15.74
C SER A 651 19.19 20.59 -15.34
N ASP A 652 19.58 21.39 -16.33
CA ASP A 652 20.33 22.62 -16.09
C ASP A 652 19.50 23.64 -15.30
N THR A 653 20.08 24.14 -14.24
CA THR A 653 19.52 25.16 -13.34
C THR A 653 20.03 26.57 -13.67
N GLY A 654 20.91 26.69 -14.66
CA GLY A 654 21.54 27.94 -15.04
C GLY A 654 22.75 28.34 -14.15
N LYS A 655 23.22 27.39 -13.28
CA LYS A 655 24.39 27.65 -12.40
C LYS A 655 25.50 26.63 -12.64
N TYR A 656 25.35 25.43 -12.14
CA TYR A 656 26.33 24.35 -12.22
C TYR A 656 25.71 23.08 -12.79
N GLY A 657 25.03 23.20 -13.94
CA GLY A 657 24.21 22.12 -14.47
C GLY A 657 23.01 21.82 -13.57
N ALA A 658 22.85 20.58 -13.10
CA ALA A 658 21.78 20.17 -12.20
C ALA A 658 21.91 20.71 -10.76
N PHE A 659 23.01 21.38 -10.44
CA PHE A 659 23.29 21.88 -9.10
C PHE A 659 23.16 23.40 -9.01
N GLU A 660 22.65 23.87 -7.89
CA GLU A 660 22.49 25.30 -7.57
C GLU A 660 23.40 25.74 -6.41
N ASN A 661 23.72 24.78 -5.51
CA ASN A 661 24.55 24.97 -4.33
C ASN A 661 25.60 23.85 -4.25
N LEU A 662 26.86 24.19 -4.27
CA LEU A 662 27.94 23.23 -4.22
C LEU A 662 28.45 22.93 -2.80
N HIS A 663 27.82 23.48 -1.75
CA HIS A 663 28.16 23.25 -0.33
C HIS A 663 29.63 23.40 0.02
N GLY A 664 30.31 24.32 -0.65
CA GLY A 664 31.76 24.63 -0.43
C GLY A 664 32.70 23.82 -1.29
N PHE A 665 32.25 22.93 -2.15
CA PHE A 665 33.11 22.28 -3.15
C PHE A 665 33.55 23.27 -4.24
N SER A 666 34.70 23.06 -4.81
CA SER A 666 35.32 23.98 -5.76
C SER A 666 34.61 24.02 -7.11
N GLY A 667 33.83 22.99 -7.46
CA GLY A 667 33.12 22.90 -8.72
C GLY A 667 32.12 21.77 -8.76
N GLY A 668 31.22 21.82 -9.77
CA GLY A 668 30.15 20.80 -9.95
C GLY A 668 30.70 19.39 -10.12
N LYS A 669 31.88 19.25 -10.75
CA LYS A 669 32.52 17.93 -10.94
C LYS A 669 32.91 17.30 -9.59
N GLU A 670 33.62 18.06 -8.74
CA GLU A 670 34.03 17.56 -7.42
C GLU A 670 32.86 17.22 -6.53
N PHE A 671 31.80 18.03 -6.57
CA PHE A 671 30.58 17.77 -5.85
C PHE A 671 29.87 16.51 -6.36
N ALA A 672 29.79 16.28 -7.69
CA ALA A 672 29.25 15.08 -8.30
C ALA A 672 30.02 13.82 -7.88
N GLU A 673 31.36 13.86 -7.95
CA GLU A 673 32.22 12.74 -7.54
C GLU A 673 32.06 12.41 -6.05
N TYR A 674 31.93 13.42 -5.19
CA TYR A 674 31.60 13.20 -3.77
C TYR A 674 30.27 12.49 -3.57
N LEU A 675 29.20 12.98 -4.23
CA LEU A 675 27.87 12.39 -4.11
C LEU A 675 27.85 10.94 -4.62
N GLU A 676 28.51 10.67 -5.75
CA GLU A 676 28.59 9.31 -6.30
C GLU A 676 29.30 8.34 -5.35
N LYS A 677 30.40 8.76 -4.76
CA LYS A 677 31.12 7.97 -3.77
C LYS A 677 30.24 7.74 -2.52
N SER A 678 29.62 8.79 -1.99
CA SER A 678 28.78 8.70 -0.81
C SER A 678 27.61 7.73 -1.02
N THR A 679 26.92 7.82 -2.17
CA THR A 679 25.78 6.96 -2.50
C THR A 679 26.16 5.50 -2.76
N ALA A 680 27.37 5.23 -3.26
CA ALA A 680 27.88 3.88 -3.41
C ALA A 680 28.17 3.22 -2.05
N GLU A 681 28.68 4.00 -1.08
CA GLU A 681 29.05 3.50 0.24
C GLU A 681 27.83 3.39 1.18
N CYS A 682 26.87 4.34 1.11
CA CYS A 682 25.71 4.37 1.99
C CYS A 682 24.40 4.51 1.20
N HIS A 683 23.54 3.48 1.30
CA HIS A 683 22.30 3.41 0.52
C HIS A 683 21.28 2.44 1.09
N GLY A 684 20.00 2.59 0.69
CA GLY A 684 18.88 1.66 0.91
C GLY A 684 18.24 1.72 2.29
N ALA A 685 18.94 2.16 3.32
CA ALA A 685 18.40 2.29 4.67
C ALA A 685 17.26 3.33 4.76
N PRO A 686 17.35 4.53 4.12
CA PRO A 686 16.27 5.52 4.23
C PRO A 686 14.92 5.03 3.74
N PHE A 687 14.87 4.21 2.70
CA PHE A 687 13.61 3.68 2.20
C PHE A 687 12.95 2.70 3.19
N ARG A 688 13.76 1.87 3.85
CA ARG A 688 13.25 0.96 4.87
C ARG A 688 12.72 1.69 6.09
N ASP A 689 13.44 2.69 6.57
CA ASP A 689 12.99 3.49 7.71
C ASP A 689 11.76 4.35 7.35
N TRP A 690 11.68 4.83 6.10
CA TRP A 690 10.47 5.44 5.56
C TRP A 690 9.27 4.49 5.61
N LEU A 691 9.43 3.26 5.13
CA LEU A 691 8.36 2.26 5.18
C LEU A 691 7.97 1.88 6.62
N ARG A 692 8.94 1.80 7.55
CA ARG A 692 8.67 1.59 8.97
C ARG A 692 7.88 2.76 9.55
N TRP A 693 8.28 3.98 9.24
CA TRP A 693 7.56 5.17 9.69
C TRP A 693 6.14 5.23 9.12
N LEU A 694 5.94 4.96 7.84
CA LEU A 694 4.61 4.89 7.23
C LEU A 694 3.70 3.85 7.90
N THR A 695 4.26 2.70 8.27
CA THR A 695 3.52 1.58 8.85
C THR A 695 3.29 1.70 10.36
N THR A 696 3.86 2.67 11.04
CA THR A 696 3.62 2.92 12.47
C THR A 696 2.15 3.27 12.73
N ASP A 697 1.57 4.17 11.93
CA ASP A 697 0.13 4.45 11.89
C ASP A 697 -0.28 4.84 10.47
N LEU A 698 -0.52 3.82 9.65
CA LEU A 698 -0.80 3.98 8.22
C LEU A 698 -2.01 4.90 7.95
N ASN A 699 -3.02 4.86 8.82
CA ASN A 699 -4.23 5.67 8.65
C ASN A 699 -3.95 7.15 8.95
N ALA A 700 -3.27 7.45 10.05
CA ALA A 700 -2.94 8.83 10.42
C ALA A 700 -2.00 9.47 9.39
N VAL A 701 -0.98 8.72 8.93
CA VAL A 701 -0.06 9.19 7.91
C VAL A 701 -0.78 9.43 6.58
N THR A 702 -1.66 8.52 6.16
CA THR A 702 -2.44 8.67 4.92
C THR A 702 -3.36 9.89 4.98
N GLU A 703 -4.03 10.11 6.11
CA GLU A 703 -4.89 11.29 6.31
C GLU A 703 -4.08 12.58 6.25
N ARG A 704 -2.92 12.61 6.91
CA ARG A 704 -2.01 13.76 6.91
C ARG A 704 -1.47 14.05 5.52
N ALA A 705 -0.97 13.03 4.81
CA ALA A 705 -0.50 13.14 3.44
C ALA A 705 -1.60 13.69 2.52
N GLY A 706 -2.83 13.22 2.66
CA GLY A 706 -3.98 13.69 1.89
C GLY A 706 -4.34 15.16 2.16
N LYS A 707 -4.18 15.64 3.39
CA LYS A 707 -4.38 17.06 3.73
C LYS A 707 -3.32 17.95 3.10
N LEU A 708 -2.05 17.58 3.24
CA LEU A 708 -0.92 18.30 2.63
C LEU A 708 -1.04 18.31 1.11
N LEU A 709 -1.42 17.18 0.51
CA LEU A 709 -1.58 17.07 -0.94
C LEU A 709 -2.60 18.10 -1.46
N LYS A 710 -3.79 18.17 -0.88
CA LYS A 710 -4.81 19.16 -1.25
C LYS A 710 -4.34 20.61 -1.10
N GLN A 711 -3.56 20.87 -0.07
CA GLN A 711 -2.96 22.18 0.15
C GLN A 711 -1.96 22.50 -0.97
N TYR A 712 -1.04 21.58 -1.28
CA TYR A 712 0.00 21.80 -2.28
C TYR A 712 -0.53 21.78 -3.71
N GLU A 713 -1.53 20.96 -4.03
CA GLU A 713 -2.26 21.03 -5.29
C GLU A 713 -2.82 22.43 -5.55
N LYS A 714 -3.40 23.05 -4.53
CA LYS A 714 -3.96 24.40 -4.62
C LYS A 714 -2.88 25.47 -4.80
N THR A 715 -1.78 25.39 -4.04
CA THR A 715 -0.73 26.43 -4.03
C THR A 715 0.25 26.31 -5.20
N LEU A 716 0.48 25.11 -5.72
CA LEU A 716 1.33 24.88 -6.89
C LEU A 716 0.60 25.13 -8.21
N ARG A 717 -0.73 25.07 -8.25
CA ARG A 717 -1.49 25.18 -9.49
C ARG A 717 -1.46 26.61 -10.07
N PRO A 718 -0.88 26.80 -11.28
CA PRO A 718 -0.89 28.10 -11.95
C PRO A 718 -2.32 28.49 -12.36
N GLU A 719 -2.57 29.78 -12.39
CA GLU A 719 -3.83 30.34 -12.90
C GLU A 719 -3.99 29.99 -14.38
N GLY A 720 -5.18 29.53 -14.81
CA GLY A 720 -5.42 29.13 -16.20
C GLY A 720 -4.86 27.76 -16.60
N ALA A 721 -4.39 26.93 -15.67
CA ALA A 721 -3.89 25.59 -15.97
C ALA A 721 -4.98 24.69 -16.57
N GLY A 722 -4.73 24.14 -17.78
CA GLY A 722 -5.61 23.17 -18.42
C GLY A 722 -5.62 21.82 -17.66
N ASN A 723 -6.59 20.95 -18.00
CA ASN A 723 -6.76 19.65 -17.32
C ASN A 723 -5.50 18.75 -17.35
N GLN A 724 -4.71 18.80 -18.42
CA GLN A 724 -3.46 18.05 -18.53
C GLN A 724 -2.40 18.61 -17.57
N ALA A 725 -2.22 19.91 -17.53
CA ALA A 725 -1.32 20.57 -16.60
C ALA A 725 -1.74 20.32 -15.14
N GLY A 726 -3.06 20.35 -14.85
CA GLY A 726 -3.58 20.03 -13.52
C GLY A 726 -3.13 18.67 -13.01
N ARG A 727 -3.26 17.61 -13.81
CA ARG A 727 -2.79 16.26 -13.43
C ARG A 727 -1.27 16.16 -13.20
N ILE A 728 -0.50 16.99 -13.91
CA ILE A 728 0.94 17.06 -13.72
C ILE A 728 1.24 17.78 -12.40
N VAL A 729 0.58 18.90 -12.13
CA VAL A 729 0.71 19.63 -10.85
C VAL A 729 0.39 18.75 -9.66
N ASP A 730 -0.67 17.93 -9.73
CA ASP A 730 -1.05 17.00 -8.66
C ASP A 730 0.10 16.03 -8.32
N ARG A 731 0.89 15.60 -9.32
CA ARG A 731 2.08 14.76 -9.08
C ARG A 731 3.28 15.54 -8.54
N PHE A 732 3.48 16.80 -8.93
CA PHE A 732 4.48 17.66 -8.29
C PHE A 732 4.15 17.89 -6.82
N ALA A 733 2.86 18.11 -6.51
CA ALA A 733 2.37 18.22 -5.15
C ALA A 733 2.64 16.94 -4.34
N LEU A 734 2.45 15.76 -4.93
CA LEU A 734 2.75 14.48 -4.28
C LEU A 734 4.23 14.36 -3.90
N LEU A 735 5.15 14.74 -4.80
CA LEU A 735 6.58 14.70 -4.51
C LEU A 735 6.94 15.67 -3.38
N ALA A 736 6.38 16.88 -3.40
CA ALA A 736 6.54 17.83 -2.30
C ALA A 736 6.07 17.25 -0.97
N VAL A 737 4.86 16.65 -0.94
CA VAL A 737 4.32 15.99 0.26
C VAL A 737 5.25 14.89 0.78
N ALA A 738 5.75 14.05 -0.12
CA ALA A 738 6.62 12.93 0.26
C ALA A 738 7.95 13.42 0.87
N GLY A 739 8.57 14.42 0.25
CA GLY A 739 9.81 15.02 0.79
C GLY A 739 9.59 15.70 2.13
N GLU A 740 8.48 16.43 2.32
CA GLU A 740 8.15 17.05 3.61
C GLU A 740 7.90 16.01 4.71
N LEU A 741 7.14 14.94 4.41
CA LEU A 741 6.90 13.87 5.37
C LEU A 741 8.18 13.06 5.68
N ALA A 742 9.04 12.84 4.70
CA ALA A 742 10.34 12.21 4.93
C ALA A 742 11.28 13.11 5.79
N THR A 743 11.17 14.42 5.63
CA THR A 743 11.84 15.40 6.48
C THR A 743 11.31 15.34 7.91
N GLU A 744 10.01 15.28 8.08
CA GLU A 744 9.37 15.11 9.38
C GLU A 744 9.76 13.79 10.06
N ALA A 745 9.91 12.73 9.26
CA ALA A 745 10.40 11.44 9.74
C ALA A 745 11.90 11.44 10.11
N GLY A 746 12.60 12.56 9.90
CA GLY A 746 14.02 12.69 10.21
C GLY A 746 14.97 11.99 9.23
N LEU A 747 14.54 11.74 7.99
CA LEU A 747 15.29 10.94 7.02
C LEU A 747 16.12 11.76 6.03
N THR A 748 15.84 13.05 5.86
CA THR A 748 16.44 13.86 4.79
C THR A 748 17.52 14.83 5.26
N GLY A 749 17.40 15.33 6.50
CA GLY A 749 18.22 16.41 7.02
C GLY A 749 17.88 17.80 6.43
N TRP A 750 16.69 17.93 5.82
CA TRP A 750 16.20 19.19 5.26
C TRP A 750 15.41 20.01 6.28
N GLU A 751 15.31 21.31 6.00
CA GLU A 751 14.35 22.17 6.70
C GLU A 751 12.92 22.01 6.13
N PRO A 752 11.88 22.16 6.95
CA PRO A 752 10.51 22.18 6.46
C PRO A 752 10.29 23.19 5.34
N GLY A 753 9.64 22.79 4.27
CA GLY A 753 9.39 23.59 3.08
C GLY A 753 10.42 23.43 1.96
N GLU A 754 11.51 22.71 2.18
CA GLU A 754 12.55 22.52 1.15
C GLU A 754 12.05 21.67 -0.02
N ALA A 755 11.32 20.59 0.25
CA ALA A 755 10.74 19.75 -0.80
C ALA A 755 9.67 20.51 -1.60
N TYR A 756 8.88 21.36 -0.94
CA TYR A 756 7.90 22.21 -1.62
C TYR A 756 8.60 23.23 -2.56
N LYS A 757 9.67 23.90 -2.11
CA LYS A 757 10.44 24.83 -2.93
C LYS A 757 11.04 24.14 -4.16
N ALA A 758 11.61 22.95 -3.98
CA ALA A 758 12.19 22.18 -5.07
C ALA A 758 11.13 21.74 -6.09
N ALA A 759 9.99 21.24 -5.62
CA ALA A 759 8.87 20.88 -6.49
C ALA A 759 8.35 22.10 -7.27
N ARG A 760 8.25 23.27 -6.64
CA ARG A 760 7.87 24.53 -7.29
C ARG A 760 8.89 24.95 -8.36
N ALA A 761 10.19 24.91 -8.03
CA ALA A 761 11.25 25.26 -8.97
C ALA A 761 11.26 24.34 -10.21
N CYS A 762 11.08 23.02 -9.99
CA CYS A 762 11.00 22.04 -11.08
C CYS A 762 9.70 22.20 -11.91
N LEU A 763 8.59 22.55 -11.28
CA LEU A 763 7.34 22.86 -11.97
C LEU A 763 7.47 24.11 -12.85
N ASP A 764 8.06 25.18 -12.33
CA ASP A 764 8.29 26.41 -13.06
C ASP A 764 9.26 26.17 -14.25
N ALA A 765 10.32 25.38 -14.05
CA ALA A 765 11.21 24.97 -15.13
C ALA A 765 10.49 24.18 -16.23
N TRP A 766 9.62 23.25 -15.85
CA TRP A 766 8.79 22.51 -16.79
C TRP A 766 7.83 23.42 -17.58
N ILE A 767 7.19 24.38 -16.91
CA ILE A 767 6.30 25.34 -17.57
C ILE A 767 7.08 26.20 -18.57
N ASN A 768 8.26 26.67 -18.17
CA ASN A 768 9.11 27.50 -19.03
C ASN A 768 9.62 26.74 -20.26
N ASP A 769 10.09 25.48 -20.10
CA ASP A 769 10.55 24.63 -21.20
C ASP A 769 9.40 24.30 -22.17
N ARG A 770 8.20 24.12 -21.63
CA ARG A 770 6.99 23.85 -22.42
C ARG A 770 6.45 25.10 -23.12
N GLY A 771 6.69 26.29 -22.59
CA GLY A 771 6.23 27.57 -23.12
C GLY A 771 4.75 27.89 -22.93
N HIS A 772 3.94 27.00 -22.35
CA HIS A 772 2.51 27.20 -22.08
C HIS A 772 1.98 26.26 -20.99
N ILE A 773 0.88 26.64 -20.35
CA ILE A 773 0.13 25.87 -19.34
C ILE A 773 -1.18 25.26 -19.87
N ALA A 774 -1.53 25.55 -21.15
CA ALA A 774 -2.72 25.01 -21.80
C ALA A 774 -2.53 23.51 -22.18
N ASN A 775 -3.60 22.89 -22.66
CA ASN A 775 -3.51 21.52 -23.17
C ASN A 775 -2.60 21.45 -24.39
N GLN A 776 -1.68 20.49 -24.42
CA GLN A 776 -0.68 20.37 -25.49
C GLN A 776 -1.30 20.31 -26.89
N GLU A 777 -2.36 19.55 -27.07
CA GLU A 777 -3.05 19.42 -28.35
C GLU A 777 -3.63 20.75 -28.84
N GLU A 778 -4.08 21.60 -27.92
CA GLU A 778 -4.65 22.92 -28.24
C GLU A 778 -3.55 23.91 -28.64
N ALA A 779 -2.44 23.89 -27.93
CA ALA A 779 -1.26 24.69 -28.25
C ALA A 779 -0.64 24.27 -29.60
N ASP A 780 -0.51 22.98 -29.83
CA ASP A 780 0.02 22.44 -31.10
C ASP A 780 -0.88 22.78 -32.28
N ALA A 781 -2.20 22.73 -32.08
CA ALA A 781 -3.16 23.10 -33.11
C ALA A 781 -3.04 24.61 -33.49
N LEU A 782 -2.92 25.50 -32.50
CA LEU A 782 -2.68 26.90 -32.70
C LEU A 782 -1.34 27.19 -33.39
N ASN A 783 -0.27 26.59 -32.91
CA ASN A 783 1.08 26.70 -33.48
C ASN A 783 1.11 26.22 -34.94
N ARG A 784 0.39 25.14 -35.26
CA ARG A 784 0.29 24.66 -36.65
C ARG A 784 -0.38 25.67 -37.57
N VAL A 785 -1.49 26.26 -37.12
CA VAL A 785 -2.22 27.33 -37.90
C VAL A 785 -1.27 28.51 -38.13
N GLN A 786 -0.62 28.98 -37.08
CA GLN A 786 0.32 30.10 -37.14
C GLN A 786 1.49 29.82 -38.10
N ARG A 787 2.17 28.69 -37.94
CA ARG A 787 3.30 28.28 -38.79
C ARG A 787 2.88 28.14 -40.24
N PHE A 788 1.72 27.52 -40.50
CA PHE A 788 1.23 27.37 -41.89
C PHE A 788 1.00 28.70 -42.53
N ILE A 789 0.28 29.59 -41.87
CA ILE A 789 -0.06 30.92 -42.43
C ILE A 789 1.22 31.73 -42.59
N THR A 790 2.10 31.78 -41.59
CA THR A 790 3.35 32.54 -41.68
C THR A 790 4.24 32.08 -42.85
N ALA A 791 4.42 30.74 -42.98
CA ALA A 791 5.27 30.19 -44.03
C ALA A 791 4.66 30.32 -45.44
N ASN A 792 3.33 30.32 -45.54
CA ASN A 792 2.65 30.19 -46.82
C ASN A 792 1.84 31.43 -47.22
N GLN A 793 1.93 32.52 -46.48
CA GLN A 793 1.11 33.74 -46.69
C GLN A 793 1.21 34.33 -48.11
N TYR A 794 2.30 34.11 -48.80
CA TYR A 794 2.56 34.59 -50.16
C TYR A 794 2.48 33.48 -51.24
N THR A 795 2.58 32.21 -50.88
CA THR A 795 2.67 31.09 -51.79
C THR A 795 1.41 30.26 -51.88
N ARG A 796 0.55 30.27 -50.86
CA ARG A 796 -0.69 29.48 -50.79
C ARG A 796 -1.95 30.34 -50.64
N PHE A 797 -1.83 31.68 -50.61
CA PHE A 797 -2.95 32.59 -50.60
C PHE A 797 -2.91 33.44 -51.86
N ALA A 798 -4.01 33.47 -52.64
CA ALA A 798 -4.17 34.36 -53.77
C ALA A 798 -4.26 35.81 -53.26
N ASP A 799 -3.65 36.75 -53.96
CA ASP A 799 -3.83 38.16 -53.63
C ASP A 799 -5.25 38.60 -53.95
N TRP A 800 -5.88 39.41 -53.10
CA TRP A 800 -7.27 39.84 -53.24
C TRP A 800 -7.47 40.72 -54.47
N TYR A 801 -6.46 41.45 -54.90
CA TYR A 801 -6.50 42.45 -55.97
C TYR A 801 -5.75 42.01 -57.23
N ASP A 802 -5.00 40.85 -57.20
CA ASP A 802 -4.31 40.33 -58.38
C ASP A 802 -4.89 38.97 -58.77
N ASP A 803 -5.71 39.00 -59.85
CA ASP A 803 -6.37 37.80 -60.37
C ASP A 803 -5.49 36.96 -61.32
N LYS A 804 -4.36 37.55 -61.82
CA LYS A 804 -3.48 36.90 -62.81
C LYS A 804 -2.45 35.92 -62.22
N ASN A 805 -2.09 36.14 -60.94
CA ASN A 805 -1.04 35.36 -60.24
C ASN A 805 -1.60 34.46 -59.13
N ARG A 806 -2.67 33.76 -59.41
CA ARG A 806 -3.29 32.88 -58.42
C ARG A 806 -2.52 31.53 -58.28
N PRO A 807 -2.07 31.15 -57.06
CA PRO A 807 -1.45 29.84 -56.84
C PRO A 807 -2.42 28.72 -57.19
N SER A 808 -1.96 27.70 -57.91
CA SER A 808 -2.77 26.55 -58.32
C SER A 808 -3.28 25.72 -57.13
N ASN A 809 -2.54 25.76 -56.01
CA ASN A 809 -2.88 25.08 -54.75
C ASN A 809 -3.30 26.06 -53.65
N ALA A 810 -3.94 27.18 -54.01
CA ALA A 810 -4.38 28.22 -53.05
C ALA A 810 -5.36 27.67 -52.03
N VAL A 811 -5.10 27.93 -50.77
CA VAL A 811 -6.00 27.57 -49.62
C VAL A 811 -7.01 28.69 -49.31
N GLY A 812 -6.86 29.87 -49.94
CA GLY A 812 -7.67 31.00 -49.68
C GLY A 812 -7.14 32.28 -50.34
N PHE A 813 -7.65 33.44 -49.90
CA PHE A 813 -7.19 34.75 -50.34
C PHE A 813 -6.52 35.51 -49.19
N ARG A 814 -5.58 36.37 -49.54
CA ARG A 814 -4.94 37.35 -48.66
C ARG A 814 -5.38 38.73 -49.16
N LYS A 815 -5.92 39.51 -48.24
CA LYS A 815 -6.32 40.91 -48.48
C LYS A 815 -5.45 41.86 -47.65
N VAL A 816 -4.83 42.82 -48.29
CA VAL A 816 -3.99 43.84 -47.65
C VAL A 816 -4.70 45.19 -47.82
N GLU A 817 -5.05 45.81 -46.70
CA GLU A 817 -5.75 47.12 -46.67
C GLU A 817 -4.97 48.12 -45.79
N LYS A 818 -5.05 49.43 -46.17
CA LYS A 818 -4.54 50.50 -45.29
C LYS A 818 -5.50 50.70 -44.14
N GLY A 819 -5.07 50.68 -42.91
CA GLY A 819 -5.89 50.91 -41.71
C GLY A 819 -6.50 52.33 -41.74
N ASN A 820 -7.78 52.45 -41.33
CA ASN A 820 -8.52 53.73 -41.26
C ASN A 820 -7.90 54.59 -40.15
N ASN A 821 -6.94 55.44 -40.40
CA ASN A 821 -6.24 56.38 -39.51
C ASN A 821 -4.80 56.06 -39.10
N THR A 822 -4.20 54.99 -39.58
CA THR A 822 -2.80 54.66 -39.29
C THR A 822 -2.05 54.37 -40.58
N LYS A 823 -0.70 54.58 -40.57
CA LYS A 823 0.19 54.12 -41.65
C LYS A 823 0.33 52.61 -41.69
N GLU A 824 -0.40 51.91 -40.84
CA GLU A 824 -0.30 50.43 -40.69
C GLU A 824 -1.17 49.72 -41.75
N THR A 825 -0.60 48.72 -42.37
CA THR A 825 -1.29 47.82 -43.32
C THR A 825 -1.88 46.66 -42.53
N VAL A 826 -3.22 46.46 -42.68
CA VAL A 826 -3.92 45.33 -42.06
C VAL A 826 -4.05 44.23 -43.07
N MET A 827 -3.54 43.04 -42.73
CA MET A 827 -3.64 41.86 -43.57
C MET A 827 -4.74 40.93 -43.01
N THR A 828 -5.60 40.46 -43.91
CA THR A 828 -6.71 39.53 -43.57
C THR A 828 -6.66 38.33 -44.50
N PHE A 829 -6.77 37.13 -43.93
CA PHE A 829 -6.80 35.88 -44.69
C PHE A 829 -8.21 35.30 -44.74
N TYR A 830 -8.66 34.96 -45.93
CA TYR A 830 -9.96 34.35 -46.23
C TYR A 830 -9.72 32.91 -46.66
N ILE A 831 -9.98 31.95 -45.77
CA ILE A 831 -9.54 30.54 -45.93
C ILE A 831 -10.75 29.69 -46.34
N TYR A 832 -10.65 28.91 -47.39
CA TYR A 832 -11.68 27.98 -47.83
C TYR A 832 -11.86 26.87 -46.79
N ALA A 833 -13.03 26.20 -46.77
CA ALA A 833 -13.25 25.06 -45.86
C ALA A 833 -12.24 23.90 -46.09
N SER A 834 -11.90 23.61 -47.36
CA SER A 834 -10.88 22.65 -47.72
C SER A 834 -9.49 23.07 -47.25
N GLY A 835 -9.14 24.34 -47.46
CA GLY A 835 -7.88 24.93 -47.00
C GLY A 835 -7.76 24.92 -45.47
N TRP A 836 -8.88 25.22 -44.76
CA TRP A 836 -8.89 25.13 -43.30
C TRP A 836 -8.59 23.71 -42.78
N ASN A 837 -9.24 22.71 -43.41
CA ASN A 837 -8.95 21.30 -43.06
C ASN A 837 -7.49 20.93 -43.34
N GLU A 838 -6.92 21.41 -44.45
CA GLU A 838 -5.49 21.19 -44.76
C GLU A 838 -4.58 21.86 -43.73
N ILE A 839 -4.87 23.08 -43.33
CA ILE A 839 -4.16 23.87 -42.32
C ILE A 839 -4.21 23.13 -40.98
N CYS A 840 -5.40 22.69 -40.58
CA CYS A 840 -5.58 21.94 -39.34
C CYS A 840 -4.88 20.55 -39.36
N GLY A 841 -4.80 19.93 -40.55
CA GLY A 841 -4.21 18.59 -40.71
C GLY A 841 -4.93 17.53 -39.90
N THR A 842 -4.24 16.92 -38.94
CA THR A 842 -4.79 15.87 -38.07
C THR A 842 -5.59 16.41 -36.88
N TYR A 843 -5.60 17.73 -36.64
CA TYR A 843 -6.35 18.32 -35.53
C TYR A 843 -7.81 18.52 -35.91
N ASN A 844 -8.70 18.51 -34.90
CA ASN A 844 -10.12 18.74 -35.14
C ASN A 844 -10.36 20.17 -35.61
N ALA A 845 -10.72 20.31 -36.87
CA ALA A 845 -10.89 21.63 -37.54
C ALA A 845 -11.89 22.58 -36.85
N LYS A 846 -12.98 22.01 -36.26
CA LYS A 846 -13.97 22.81 -35.53
C LYS A 846 -13.36 23.32 -34.22
N LYS A 847 -12.75 22.45 -33.43
CA LYS A 847 -12.12 22.83 -32.16
C LYS A 847 -10.97 23.82 -32.38
N THR A 848 -10.16 23.62 -33.43
CA THR A 848 -9.07 24.53 -33.79
C THR A 848 -9.61 25.93 -34.16
N ALA A 849 -10.74 25.99 -34.84
CA ALA A 849 -11.37 27.27 -35.16
C ALA A 849 -11.92 28.00 -33.90
N ASP A 850 -12.49 27.22 -32.93
CA ASP A 850 -12.92 27.76 -31.64
C ASP A 850 -11.74 28.36 -30.87
N LEU A 851 -10.61 27.66 -30.83
CA LEU A 851 -9.36 28.13 -30.19
C LEU A 851 -8.80 29.40 -30.86
N CYS A 852 -8.78 29.44 -32.20
CA CYS A 852 -8.36 30.64 -32.94
C CYS A 852 -9.30 31.84 -32.70
N ARG A 853 -10.59 31.58 -32.50
CA ARG A 853 -11.57 32.64 -32.13
C ARG A 853 -11.28 33.14 -30.70
N GLU A 854 -11.06 32.26 -29.75
CA GLU A 854 -10.73 32.64 -28.38
C GLU A 854 -9.43 33.46 -28.29
N LYS A 855 -8.44 33.17 -29.14
CA LYS A 855 -7.21 33.95 -29.30
C LYS A 855 -7.41 35.30 -30.04
N GLY A 856 -8.61 35.58 -30.57
CA GLY A 856 -8.88 36.77 -31.36
C GLY A 856 -8.35 36.74 -32.80
N TRP A 857 -7.75 35.61 -33.23
CA TRP A 857 -7.21 35.47 -34.59
C TRP A 857 -8.30 35.27 -35.64
N LEU A 858 -9.39 34.59 -35.24
CA LEU A 858 -10.51 34.28 -36.15
C LEU A 858 -11.71 35.23 -35.91
N LYS A 859 -12.18 35.83 -36.96
CA LYS A 859 -13.38 36.72 -36.97
C LYS A 859 -14.62 35.89 -37.24
N PRO A 860 -15.52 35.68 -36.25
CA PRO A 860 -16.73 34.88 -36.43
C PRO A 860 -17.72 35.55 -37.37
N GLY A 861 -18.67 34.78 -37.90
CA GLY A 861 -19.81 35.26 -38.64
C GLY A 861 -20.88 35.89 -37.71
N ASN A 862 -21.79 36.69 -38.30
CA ASN A 862 -22.92 37.28 -37.57
C ASN A 862 -23.88 36.20 -37.01
N ASP A 863 -23.82 34.99 -37.54
CA ASP A 863 -24.55 33.80 -37.08
C ASP A 863 -23.82 33.06 -35.91
N GLY A 864 -22.77 33.64 -35.37
CA GLY A 864 -21.97 33.07 -34.29
C GLY A 864 -21.08 31.90 -34.69
N LYS A 865 -21.07 31.49 -35.94
CA LYS A 865 -20.24 30.41 -36.46
C LYS A 865 -18.81 30.86 -36.72
N ASN A 866 -17.87 29.95 -36.66
CA ASN A 866 -16.44 30.22 -36.93
C ASN A 866 -16.15 30.56 -38.41
N SER A 867 -17.00 30.16 -39.32
CA SER A 867 -16.94 30.56 -40.75
C SER A 867 -18.08 31.47 -41.11
N ARG A 868 -17.86 32.41 -42.00
CA ARG A 868 -18.85 33.39 -42.43
C ARG A 868 -18.95 33.53 -43.96
N MET A 869 -20.04 34.08 -44.45
CA MET A 869 -20.26 34.31 -45.88
C MET A 869 -19.51 35.58 -46.28
N GLU A 870 -18.62 35.43 -47.26
CA GLU A 870 -17.85 36.53 -47.85
C GLU A 870 -17.91 36.50 -49.36
N ARG A 871 -17.87 37.68 -49.99
CA ARG A 871 -17.80 37.77 -51.44
C ARG A 871 -16.35 37.78 -51.88
N LEU A 872 -15.90 36.66 -52.37
CA LEU A 872 -14.52 36.48 -52.82
C LEU A 872 -14.36 36.96 -54.28
N PRO A 873 -13.18 37.47 -54.70
CA PRO A 873 -12.88 37.81 -56.05
C PRO A 873 -13.17 36.65 -56.98
N GLU A 874 -13.86 36.87 -58.09
CA GLU A 874 -14.30 35.97 -59.16
C GLU A 874 -15.06 34.68 -58.70
N MET A 875 -15.15 34.41 -57.40
CA MET A 875 -15.82 33.23 -56.88
C MET A 875 -17.23 33.50 -56.32
N GLY A 876 -17.65 34.77 -56.26
CA GLY A 876 -18.92 35.15 -55.64
C GLY A 876 -18.99 34.91 -54.16
N LEU A 877 -20.21 34.69 -53.64
CA LEU A 877 -20.45 34.51 -52.22
C LEU A 877 -20.05 33.09 -51.76
N LYS A 878 -19.10 32.99 -50.86
CA LYS A 878 -18.59 31.72 -50.33
C LYS A 878 -18.47 31.76 -48.80
N ARG A 879 -18.61 30.59 -48.16
CA ARG A 879 -18.39 30.48 -46.71
C ARG A 879 -16.90 30.19 -46.45
N VAL A 880 -16.27 31.06 -45.70
CA VAL A 880 -14.83 31.03 -45.41
C VAL A 880 -14.53 31.28 -43.93
N TYR A 881 -13.34 30.86 -43.48
CA TYR A 881 -12.76 31.28 -42.22
C TYR A 881 -11.97 32.58 -42.45
N VAL A 882 -12.21 33.58 -41.63
CA VAL A 882 -11.56 34.89 -41.77
C VAL A 882 -10.60 35.12 -40.62
N MET A 883 -9.31 35.15 -40.92
CA MET A 883 -8.24 35.30 -39.94
C MET A 883 -7.60 36.70 -40.02
N SER A 884 -7.32 37.30 -38.87
CA SER A 884 -6.58 38.57 -38.79
C SER A 884 -5.07 38.38 -38.94
N SER A 885 -4.34 39.47 -39.16
CA SER A 885 -2.87 39.49 -39.17
C SER A 885 -2.26 39.05 -37.85
N ASP A 886 -3.00 39.12 -36.75
CA ASP A 886 -2.50 38.70 -35.40
C ASP A 886 -2.06 37.24 -35.33
N VAL A 887 -2.48 36.42 -36.31
CA VAL A 887 -2.02 35.06 -36.43
C VAL A 887 -0.54 34.91 -36.82
N ILE A 888 0.02 35.93 -37.46
CA ILE A 888 1.43 35.92 -37.88
C ILE A 888 2.38 36.62 -36.90
N GLY A 889 1.85 37.19 -35.80
CA GLY A 889 2.60 37.87 -34.72
C GLY A 889 2.77 39.35 -34.94
#